data_81d2ae4d984dd5f95e5ec2bba5f2ed2a
#
_entry.id   81d2ae4d984dd5f95e5ec2bba5f2ed2a
#
_cell.length_a   1.000
_cell.length_b   1.000
_cell.length_c   1.000
_cell.angle_alpha   90.00
_cell.angle_beta   90.00
_cell.angle_gamma   90.00
#
_symmetry.space_group_name_H-M   'P 1'
#
loop_
_entity.id
_entity.type
_entity.pdbx_description
1 polymer ?
#
loop_
_entity_poly.entity_id
_entity_poly.type
_entity_poly.pdbx_seq_one_letter_code
_entity_poly.pdbx_strand_id
1 'polypeptide(L)'
;MAVRGDIRNVAIVAHVDHGKTTLVNAMLQQSHVFSEREEVPDRVMDSNDLEREKGITILAKNTAVEYTGPLAAKYGHPEGITLNIIDTPGHADFGGEVERGISMVDGVVLLVDASEGPLPQTRFVLRKALEAKLPVILCVNKVDRPDARIEEVVGETSDLLLGLADDVQHEGIDLDLDQLLEMPVIYCAAKAGYASVNQPADGGLPDNDNLEPLFEAIISTIPAPEYEEGAPLQAHVANIDSSDFLGRLGLVRIYNGTLEKGKTYGLSRVDGSLENFRVSELLRTQGLERTPVESAGPGDIVAVAGVNDIMIGETIVDPNDPKPLPLIHVDDPAISMTFGTNDSPLAGTEGKDHKLTARMIKDRLDRELIGNVSIKVLPTDRPDAWEVQGRGELALAVLAEQMRREGYELTVGRPQVVTKKIDGVINEPMENTTIDVPEEYMGTVTQLMADRKGRMDGMTNHGSGWVRLQFTVPSRGLIGFRTALLSATRGTGISSSISAGYAPWAGAITIRQNGSMVSDRKGIATPYAMQRLQARGNFFVEPQSPVYEGQVVGVNNKPDELDVNITLAKHMTNMRSSTADVLETLTPPIKMSLEESLDFANEDECVEVTPESIRVRKIILGREDWYKWRAKQRRQNAAQQGK
;
A
#
# COMPACT_ATOMS: atom_id res chain seq x y z
N MET A 1 -37.63 -7.90 1.14
CA MET A 1 -36.48 -7.66 0.26
C MET A 1 -36.40 -8.82 -0.73
N ALA A 2 -36.04 -8.54 -1.98
CA ALA A 2 -35.72 -9.58 -2.98
C ALA A 2 -34.22 -9.87 -2.95
N VAL A 3 -33.80 -10.99 -3.52
CA VAL A 3 -32.39 -11.47 -3.45
C VAL A 3 -31.91 -11.85 -4.84
N ARG A 4 -30.68 -11.43 -5.19
CA ARG A 4 -29.97 -11.79 -6.42
C ARG A 4 -29.14 -13.04 -6.18
N GLY A 5 -29.81 -14.21 -6.11
CA GLY A 5 -29.17 -15.50 -5.82
C GLY A 5 -28.08 -15.94 -6.81
N ASP A 6 -28.08 -15.37 -8.02
CA ASP A 6 -27.16 -15.62 -9.12
C ASP A 6 -25.83 -14.84 -9.01
N ILE A 7 -25.64 -14.04 -7.95
CA ILE A 7 -24.42 -13.23 -7.74
C ILE A 7 -23.85 -13.45 -6.34
N ARG A 8 -22.52 -13.45 -6.23
CA ARG A 8 -21.78 -13.29 -4.98
C ARG A 8 -20.65 -12.28 -5.19
N ASN A 9 -20.57 -11.28 -4.31
CA ASN A 9 -19.51 -10.30 -4.29
C ASN A 9 -18.57 -10.61 -3.12
N VAL A 10 -17.32 -10.96 -3.41
CA VAL A 10 -16.36 -11.46 -2.42
C VAL A 10 -15.02 -10.73 -2.52
N ALA A 11 -14.46 -10.33 -1.38
CA ALA A 11 -13.07 -9.87 -1.32
C ALA A 11 -12.15 -11.03 -0.96
N ILE A 12 -11.00 -11.13 -1.64
CA ILE A 12 -9.93 -12.06 -1.23
C ILE A 12 -8.85 -11.24 -0.50
N VAL A 13 -8.71 -11.53 0.77
CA VAL A 13 -7.75 -10.92 1.69
C VAL A 13 -6.62 -11.90 1.94
N ALA A 14 -5.40 -11.49 1.64
CA ALA A 14 -4.22 -12.33 1.84
C ALA A 14 -3.00 -11.47 2.15
N HIS A 15 -2.04 -12.04 2.87
CA HIS A 15 -0.69 -11.47 2.92
C HIS A 15 0.04 -11.71 1.59
N VAL A 16 1.09 -10.94 1.36
CA VAL A 16 2.02 -11.14 0.24
C VAL A 16 2.54 -12.58 0.29
N ASP A 17 2.66 -13.21 -0.86
CA ASP A 17 3.12 -14.59 -1.05
C ASP A 17 2.23 -15.71 -0.44
N HIS A 18 1.10 -15.42 0.21
CA HIS A 18 0.16 -16.47 0.66
C HIS A 18 -0.55 -17.20 -0.50
N GLY A 19 -0.35 -16.73 -1.74
CA GLY A 19 -0.82 -17.41 -2.95
C GLY A 19 -2.15 -16.91 -3.49
N LYS A 20 -2.54 -15.65 -3.20
CA LYS A 20 -3.76 -15.00 -3.67
C LYS A 20 -3.91 -15.08 -5.19
N THR A 21 -2.92 -14.58 -5.93
CA THR A 21 -2.92 -14.60 -7.41
C THR A 21 -3.00 -16.02 -7.97
N THR A 22 -2.31 -16.97 -7.33
CA THR A 22 -2.35 -18.39 -7.72
C THR A 22 -3.75 -18.99 -7.53
N LEU A 23 -4.41 -18.67 -6.40
CA LEU A 23 -5.76 -19.14 -6.12
C LEU A 23 -6.77 -18.58 -7.12
N VAL A 24 -6.74 -17.26 -7.36
CA VAL A 24 -7.65 -16.63 -8.33
C VAL A 24 -7.43 -17.18 -9.74
N ASN A 25 -6.18 -17.39 -10.15
CA ASN A 25 -5.88 -18.02 -11.44
C ASN A 25 -6.45 -19.45 -11.53
N ALA A 26 -6.31 -20.26 -10.46
CA ALA A 26 -6.89 -21.60 -10.42
C ALA A 26 -8.43 -21.57 -10.46
N MET A 27 -9.07 -20.61 -9.78
CA MET A 27 -10.52 -20.40 -9.85
C MET A 27 -10.97 -20.04 -11.28
N LEU A 28 -10.26 -19.13 -11.95
CA LEU A 28 -10.53 -18.74 -13.33
C LEU A 28 -10.37 -19.91 -14.31
N GLN A 29 -9.34 -20.73 -14.13
CA GLN A 29 -9.12 -21.93 -14.96
C GLN A 29 -10.24 -22.96 -14.81
N GLN A 30 -10.67 -23.21 -13.57
CA GLN A 30 -11.71 -24.22 -13.29
C GLN A 30 -13.13 -23.75 -13.55
N SER A 31 -13.34 -22.43 -13.71
CA SER A 31 -14.64 -21.88 -14.12
C SER A 31 -14.88 -21.88 -15.63
N HIS A 32 -13.94 -22.43 -16.44
CA HIS A 32 -14.02 -22.48 -17.89
C HIS A 32 -14.11 -21.12 -18.60
N VAL A 33 -13.70 -20.03 -17.96
CA VAL A 33 -13.66 -18.67 -18.54
C VAL A 33 -12.62 -18.59 -19.67
N PHE A 34 -11.53 -19.37 -19.56
CA PHE A 34 -10.50 -19.48 -20.61
C PHE A 34 -10.72 -20.70 -21.48
N SER A 35 -10.49 -20.58 -22.78
CA SER A 35 -10.49 -21.72 -23.68
C SER A 35 -9.30 -22.64 -23.36
N GLU A 36 -9.43 -23.97 -23.54
CA GLU A 36 -8.36 -24.97 -23.30
C GLU A 36 -7.03 -24.68 -24.05
N ARG A 37 -7.00 -23.69 -24.95
CA ARG A 37 -5.86 -23.31 -25.79
C ARG A 37 -5.21 -21.98 -25.39
N GLU A 38 -5.80 -21.24 -24.47
CA GLU A 38 -5.23 -20.01 -23.95
C GLU A 38 -4.36 -20.31 -22.74
N GLU A 39 -3.05 -20.12 -22.88
CA GLU A 39 -2.15 -20.10 -21.73
C GLU A 39 -2.47 -18.88 -20.88
N VAL A 40 -2.98 -19.11 -19.67
CA VAL A 40 -3.18 -18.06 -18.69
C VAL A 40 -1.80 -17.51 -18.28
N PRO A 41 -1.48 -16.24 -18.52
CA PRO A 41 -0.19 -15.69 -18.11
C PRO A 41 0.02 -15.87 -16.61
N ASP A 42 1.21 -16.25 -16.20
CA ASP A 42 1.58 -16.26 -14.78
C ASP A 42 1.32 -14.87 -14.17
N ARG A 43 0.59 -14.80 -13.04
CA ARG A 43 0.24 -13.57 -12.32
C ARG A 43 -0.66 -12.60 -13.10
N VAL A 44 -1.76 -13.11 -13.59
CA VAL A 44 -2.76 -12.34 -14.34
C VAL A 44 -3.30 -11.11 -13.57
N MET A 45 -3.42 -11.21 -12.25
CA MET A 45 -3.91 -10.11 -11.40
C MET A 45 -2.86 -9.01 -11.15
N ASP A 46 -1.56 -9.33 -11.17
CA ASP A 46 -0.48 -8.37 -10.94
C ASP A 46 -0.06 -7.71 -12.27
N SER A 47 -0.91 -6.84 -12.82
CA SER A 47 -0.68 -6.21 -14.13
C SER A 47 0.34 -5.06 -14.09
N ASN A 48 0.65 -4.52 -12.91
CA ASN A 48 1.61 -3.44 -12.73
C ASN A 48 3.01 -4.00 -12.43
N ASP A 49 4.03 -3.56 -13.19
CA ASP A 49 5.42 -3.99 -12.98
C ASP A 49 5.91 -3.70 -11.55
N LEU A 50 5.43 -2.61 -10.94
CA LEU A 50 5.78 -2.24 -9.57
C LEU A 50 5.16 -3.20 -8.54
N GLU A 51 3.93 -3.68 -8.76
CA GLU A 51 3.31 -4.72 -7.93
C GLU A 51 4.11 -6.02 -7.97
N ARG A 52 4.57 -6.42 -9.18
CA ARG A 52 5.39 -7.63 -9.37
C ARG A 52 6.76 -7.52 -8.69
N GLU A 53 7.43 -6.36 -8.82
CA GLU A 53 8.75 -6.14 -8.22
C GLU A 53 8.69 -6.10 -6.69
N LYS A 54 7.67 -5.45 -6.14
CA LYS A 54 7.52 -5.29 -4.69
C LYS A 54 6.76 -6.44 -4.03
N GLY A 55 6.11 -7.30 -4.83
CA GLY A 55 5.30 -8.40 -4.34
C GLY A 55 4.05 -7.97 -3.58
N ILE A 56 3.55 -6.75 -3.77
CA ILE A 56 2.37 -6.20 -3.07
C ILE A 56 1.27 -5.81 -4.06
N THR A 57 0.02 -6.01 -3.68
CA THR A 57 -1.12 -5.40 -4.38
C THR A 57 -1.22 -3.93 -3.99
N ILE A 58 -1.25 -3.03 -4.96
CA ILE A 58 -1.34 -1.58 -4.77
C ILE A 58 -2.77 -1.11 -5.03
N LEU A 59 -3.38 -1.59 -6.11
CA LEU A 59 -4.72 -1.19 -6.56
C LEU A 59 -5.71 -2.34 -6.42
N ALA A 60 -6.91 -2.03 -5.91
CA ALA A 60 -8.01 -2.98 -5.90
C ALA A 60 -8.48 -3.27 -7.34
N LYS A 61 -8.58 -4.54 -7.69
CA LYS A 61 -9.02 -5.00 -9.02
C LYS A 61 -10.28 -5.86 -8.90
N ASN A 62 -11.15 -5.77 -9.90
CA ASN A 62 -12.34 -6.60 -10.01
C ASN A 62 -12.15 -7.66 -11.09
N THR A 63 -12.43 -8.89 -10.73
CA THR A 63 -12.45 -10.05 -11.63
C THR A 63 -13.78 -10.78 -11.44
N ALA A 64 -14.41 -11.24 -12.50
CA ALA A 64 -15.64 -12.01 -12.40
C ALA A 64 -15.43 -13.44 -12.89
N VAL A 65 -15.81 -14.40 -12.05
CA VAL A 65 -15.78 -15.85 -12.34
C VAL A 65 -17.22 -16.32 -12.51
N GLU A 66 -17.57 -16.81 -13.68
CA GLU A 66 -18.87 -17.41 -13.93
C GLU A 66 -18.80 -18.93 -13.63
N TYR A 67 -19.41 -19.32 -12.53
CA TYR A 67 -19.44 -20.73 -12.11
C TYR A 67 -20.68 -21.43 -12.67
N THR A 68 -20.48 -22.38 -13.60
CA THR A 68 -21.54 -23.15 -14.26
C THR A 68 -21.55 -24.62 -13.84
N GLY A 69 -20.83 -24.97 -12.76
CA GLY A 69 -20.74 -26.33 -12.23
C GLY A 69 -22.03 -26.82 -11.54
N PRO A 70 -22.02 -28.05 -11.01
CA PRO A 70 -23.20 -28.70 -10.43
C PRO A 70 -23.78 -27.95 -9.22
N LEU A 71 -22.98 -27.17 -8.49
CA LEU A 71 -23.47 -26.37 -7.36
C LEU A 71 -24.42 -25.26 -7.82
N ALA A 72 -24.24 -24.68 -9.00
CA ALA A 72 -25.13 -23.64 -9.50
C ALA A 72 -26.58 -24.17 -9.59
N ALA A 73 -26.80 -25.37 -10.14
CA ALA A 73 -28.11 -26.02 -10.17
C ALA A 73 -28.62 -26.39 -8.77
N LYS A 74 -27.74 -26.85 -7.86
CA LYS A 74 -28.06 -27.16 -6.45
C LYS A 74 -28.63 -25.94 -5.72
N TYR A 75 -28.09 -24.76 -5.99
CA TYR A 75 -28.55 -23.48 -5.39
C TYR A 75 -29.63 -22.76 -6.22
N GLY A 76 -30.23 -23.42 -7.22
CA GLY A 76 -31.38 -22.90 -7.97
C GLY A 76 -31.02 -22.03 -9.17
N HIS A 77 -29.77 -21.97 -9.58
CA HIS A 77 -29.25 -21.14 -10.68
C HIS A 77 -28.56 -22.01 -11.76
N PRO A 78 -29.29 -22.85 -12.51
CA PRO A 78 -28.69 -23.75 -13.49
C PRO A 78 -27.97 -23.02 -14.64
N GLU A 79 -28.27 -21.76 -14.88
CA GLU A 79 -27.61 -20.89 -15.86
C GLU A 79 -26.19 -20.49 -15.42
N GLY A 80 -25.89 -20.56 -14.11
CA GLY A 80 -24.63 -20.18 -13.49
C GLY A 80 -24.77 -19.20 -12.33
N ILE A 81 -23.68 -19.05 -11.56
CA ILE A 81 -23.53 -18.07 -10.49
C ILE A 81 -22.30 -17.22 -10.79
N THR A 82 -22.47 -15.91 -10.84
CA THR A 82 -21.36 -14.98 -11.03
C THR A 82 -20.72 -14.66 -9.68
N LEU A 83 -19.42 -14.95 -9.56
CA LEU A 83 -18.60 -14.57 -8.41
C LEU A 83 -17.76 -13.35 -8.78
N ASN A 84 -18.12 -12.18 -8.31
CA ASN A 84 -17.29 -10.99 -8.42
C ASN A 84 -16.22 -11.05 -7.34
N ILE A 85 -14.96 -11.15 -7.75
CA ILE A 85 -13.81 -11.23 -6.87
C ILE A 85 -13.13 -9.87 -6.87
N ILE A 86 -13.09 -9.22 -5.71
CA ILE A 86 -12.38 -7.97 -5.49
C ILE A 86 -11.04 -8.30 -4.84
N ASP A 87 -9.96 -8.01 -5.56
CA ASP A 87 -8.61 -8.09 -5.02
C ASP A 87 -8.32 -6.85 -4.19
N THR A 88 -7.99 -6.99 -2.91
CA THR A 88 -7.71 -5.88 -2.00
C THR A 88 -6.23 -5.86 -1.60
N PRO A 89 -5.62 -4.65 -1.51
CA PRO A 89 -4.30 -4.51 -0.90
C PRO A 89 -4.27 -5.06 0.53
N GLY A 90 -3.14 -5.64 0.94
CA GLY A 90 -2.96 -6.11 2.32
C GLY A 90 -2.34 -5.08 3.26
N HIS A 91 -1.75 -4.01 2.73
CA HIS A 91 -0.97 -3.04 3.50
C HIS A 91 -1.83 -1.85 3.94
N ALA A 92 -1.69 -1.43 5.21
CA ALA A 92 -2.46 -0.32 5.80
C ALA A 92 -2.24 1.04 5.10
N ASP A 93 -1.08 1.24 4.44
CA ASP A 93 -0.77 2.45 3.67
C ASP A 93 -1.73 2.66 2.50
N PHE A 94 -2.35 1.58 2.00
CA PHE A 94 -3.38 1.57 0.96
C PHE A 94 -4.79 1.43 1.53
N GLY A 95 -5.01 1.88 2.77
CA GLY A 95 -6.27 1.72 3.50
C GLY A 95 -7.50 2.19 2.73
N GLY A 96 -7.41 3.29 1.99
CA GLY A 96 -8.52 3.76 1.17
C GLY A 96 -8.91 2.80 0.03
N GLU A 97 -7.95 2.06 -0.54
CA GLU A 97 -8.24 1.00 -1.52
C GLU A 97 -8.96 -0.18 -0.85
N VAL A 98 -8.54 -0.53 0.38
CA VAL A 98 -9.17 -1.59 1.17
C VAL A 98 -10.62 -1.21 1.50
N GLU A 99 -10.86 0.00 2.03
CA GLU A 99 -12.19 0.46 2.40
C GLU A 99 -13.14 0.48 1.20
N ARG A 100 -12.65 0.90 0.03
CA ARG A 100 -13.41 0.85 -1.23
C ARG A 100 -13.71 -0.58 -1.68
N GLY A 101 -12.70 -1.46 -1.61
CA GLY A 101 -12.88 -2.88 -1.93
C GLY A 101 -13.93 -3.55 -1.04
N ILE A 102 -13.85 -3.31 0.27
CA ILE A 102 -14.78 -3.83 1.28
C ILE A 102 -16.21 -3.29 1.06
N SER A 103 -16.38 -2.03 0.63
CA SER A 103 -17.71 -1.48 0.35
C SER A 103 -18.43 -2.13 -0.85
N MET A 104 -17.69 -2.83 -1.72
CA MET A 104 -18.26 -3.50 -2.90
C MET A 104 -18.67 -4.95 -2.67
N VAL A 105 -18.35 -5.54 -1.51
CA VAL A 105 -18.52 -6.99 -1.31
C VAL A 105 -19.54 -7.33 -0.23
N ASP A 106 -19.96 -8.59 -0.22
CA ASP A 106 -20.93 -9.15 0.73
C ASP A 106 -20.28 -10.16 1.68
N GLY A 107 -18.99 -10.46 1.49
CA GLY A 107 -18.21 -11.33 2.37
C GLY A 107 -16.74 -11.40 1.98
N VAL A 108 -15.96 -12.08 2.80
CA VAL A 108 -14.49 -12.12 2.69
C VAL A 108 -13.99 -13.56 2.71
N VAL A 109 -13.06 -13.88 1.81
CA VAL A 109 -12.20 -15.07 1.90
C VAL A 109 -10.84 -14.62 2.43
N LEU A 110 -10.52 -15.06 3.63
CA LEU A 110 -9.20 -14.87 4.26
C LEU A 110 -8.27 -16.01 3.85
N LEU A 111 -7.25 -15.70 3.07
CA LEU A 111 -6.26 -16.67 2.61
C LEU A 111 -5.02 -16.60 3.50
N VAL A 112 -4.67 -17.73 4.14
CA VAL A 112 -3.54 -17.85 5.06
C VAL A 112 -2.63 -18.98 4.61
N ASP A 113 -1.32 -18.77 4.64
CA ASP A 113 -0.32 -19.81 4.37
C ASP A 113 -0.27 -20.80 5.54
N ALA A 114 -0.30 -22.10 5.24
CA ALA A 114 -0.31 -23.19 6.22
C ALA A 114 0.97 -23.27 7.06
N SER A 115 2.08 -22.66 6.64
CA SER A 115 3.34 -22.64 7.39
C SER A 115 3.57 -21.33 8.15
N GLU A 116 3.18 -20.19 7.56
CA GLU A 116 3.44 -18.86 8.12
C GLU A 116 2.35 -18.41 9.10
N GLY A 117 1.10 -18.80 8.84
CA GLY A 117 -0.04 -18.38 9.64
C GLY A 117 -0.52 -16.95 9.30
N PRO A 118 -1.44 -16.39 10.13
CA PRO A 118 -1.99 -15.06 9.91
C PRO A 118 -0.95 -13.99 10.28
N LEU A 119 -0.43 -13.31 9.28
CA LEU A 119 0.57 -12.25 9.46
C LEU A 119 -0.08 -10.91 9.88
N PRO A 120 0.66 -10.04 10.59
CA PRO A 120 0.12 -8.79 11.13
C PRO A 120 -0.55 -7.86 10.11
N GLN A 121 -0.12 -7.85 8.85
CA GLN A 121 -0.68 -6.97 7.81
C GLN A 121 -2.14 -7.28 7.48
N THR A 122 -2.58 -8.53 7.63
CA THR A 122 -3.98 -8.90 7.40
C THR A 122 -4.94 -8.35 8.46
N ARG A 123 -4.42 -7.97 9.65
CA ARG A 123 -5.23 -7.42 10.75
C ARG A 123 -6.05 -6.20 10.34
N PHE A 124 -5.44 -5.28 9.58
CA PHE A 124 -6.12 -4.06 9.14
C PHE A 124 -7.35 -4.38 8.27
N VAL A 125 -7.17 -5.24 7.26
CA VAL A 125 -8.24 -5.59 6.32
C VAL A 125 -9.35 -6.40 7.02
N LEU A 126 -8.96 -7.34 7.90
CA LEU A 126 -9.91 -8.11 8.71
C LEU A 126 -10.71 -7.23 9.67
N ARG A 127 -10.06 -6.26 10.33
CA ARG A 127 -10.76 -5.31 11.17
C ARG A 127 -11.82 -4.54 10.37
N LYS A 128 -11.47 -4.04 9.17
CA LYS A 128 -12.42 -3.34 8.28
C LYS A 128 -13.57 -4.24 7.82
N ALA A 129 -13.30 -5.52 7.57
CA ALA A 129 -14.34 -6.50 7.25
C ALA A 129 -15.30 -6.74 8.43
N LEU A 130 -14.76 -6.84 9.67
CA LEU A 130 -15.57 -6.97 10.88
C LEU A 130 -16.38 -5.70 11.18
N GLU A 131 -15.80 -4.51 11.03
CA GLU A 131 -16.50 -3.23 11.13
C GLU A 131 -17.71 -3.16 10.16
N ALA A 132 -17.56 -3.73 8.97
CA ALA A 132 -18.61 -3.86 7.96
C ALA A 132 -19.55 -5.07 8.19
N LYS A 133 -19.33 -5.87 9.26
CA LYS A 133 -20.11 -7.07 9.61
C LYS A 133 -20.16 -8.12 8.49
N LEU A 134 -19.09 -8.25 7.72
CA LEU A 134 -19.02 -9.21 6.63
C LEU A 134 -18.66 -10.62 7.15
N PRO A 135 -19.34 -11.68 6.66
CA PRO A 135 -18.95 -13.05 6.95
C PRO A 135 -17.55 -13.35 6.39
N VAL A 136 -16.80 -14.15 7.13
CA VAL A 136 -15.43 -14.54 6.79
C VAL A 136 -15.37 -16.03 6.54
N ILE A 137 -14.68 -16.44 5.47
CA ILE A 137 -14.31 -17.83 5.17
C ILE A 137 -12.79 -17.92 5.31
N LEU A 138 -12.30 -18.84 6.11
CA LEU A 138 -10.86 -19.10 6.22
C LEU A 138 -10.42 -20.09 5.14
N CYS A 139 -9.48 -19.72 4.30
CA CYS A 139 -8.83 -20.59 3.33
C CYS A 139 -7.35 -20.78 3.72
N VAL A 140 -7.01 -21.96 4.24
CA VAL A 140 -5.64 -22.33 4.58
C VAL A 140 -4.98 -22.89 3.33
N ASN A 141 -4.03 -22.15 2.77
CA ASN A 141 -3.37 -22.49 1.51
C ASN A 141 -1.98 -23.08 1.72
N LYS A 142 -1.47 -23.74 0.67
CA LYS A 142 -0.17 -24.42 0.66
C LYS A 142 -0.06 -25.51 1.73
N VAL A 143 -1.15 -26.22 1.98
CA VAL A 143 -1.19 -27.34 2.93
C VAL A 143 -0.25 -28.49 2.52
N ASP A 144 0.15 -28.54 1.25
CA ASP A 144 1.08 -29.48 0.63
C ASP A 144 2.57 -29.19 0.94
N ARG A 145 2.87 -28.09 1.66
CA ARG A 145 4.25 -27.78 2.07
C ARG A 145 4.71 -28.71 3.19
N PRO A 146 5.99 -29.17 3.15
CA PRO A 146 6.54 -30.05 4.22
C PRO A 146 6.61 -29.40 5.60
N ASP A 147 6.59 -28.06 5.66
CA ASP A 147 6.63 -27.23 6.87
C ASP A 147 5.25 -26.69 7.28
N ALA A 148 4.17 -27.24 6.72
CA ALA A 148 2.81 -26.90 7.11
C ALA A 148 2.53 -27.29 8.56
N ARG A 149 1.78 -26.43 9.29
CA ARG A 149 1.32 -26.60 10.67
C ARG A 149 -0.15 -26.21 10.77
N ILE A 150 -0.97 -26.96 10.06
CA ILE A 150 -2.35 -26.59 9.71
C ILE A 150 -3.21 -26.30 10.94
N GLU A 151 -3.21 -27.19 11.94
CA GLU A 151 -4.03 -27.05 13.16
C GLU A 151 -3.65 -25.78 13.95
N GLU A 152 -2.34 -25.52 14.09
CA GLU A 152 -1.84 -24.31 14.77
C GLU A 152 -2.27 -23.05 14.03
N VAL A 153 -2.16 -23.00 12.70
CA VAL A 153 -2.53 -21.86 11.88
C VAL A 153 -4.03 -21.54 11.95
N VAL A 154 -4.88 -22.56 11.97
CA VAL A 154 -6.33 -22.39 12.19
C VAL A 154 -6.59 -21.78 13.57
N GLY A 155 -5.92 -22.29 14.62
CA GLY A 155 -6.02 -21.75 15.98
C GLY A 155 -5.57 -20.30 16.07
N GLU A 156 -4.37 -19.98 15.55
CA GLU A 156 -3.83 -18.61 15.51
C GLU A 156 -4.75 -17.63 14.77
N THR A 157 -5.39 -18.08 13.68
CA THR A 157 -6.33 -17.25 12.90
C THR A 157 -7.63 -17.00 13.67
N SER A 158 -8.14 -18.02 14.36
CA SER A 158 -9.33 -17.89 15.20
C SER A 158 -9.08 -16.92 16.37
N ASP A 159 -7.93 -17.04 17.05
CA ASP A 159 -7.53 -16.14 18.14
C ASP A 159 -7.38 -14.70 17.63
N LEU A 160 -6.81 -14.50 16.42
CA LEU A 160 -6.70 -13.20 15.81
C LEU A 160 -8.07 -12.57 15.53
N LEU A 161 -9.01 -13.34 14.96
CA LEU A 161 -10.35 -12.85 14.65
C LEU A 161 -11.14 -12.50 15.91
N LEU A 162 -11.07 -13.34 16.94
CA LEU A 162 -11.72 -13.08 18.23
C LEU A 162 -11.15 -11.83 18.93
N GLY A 163 -9.81 -11.66 18.89
CA GLY A 163 -9.18 -10.46 19.44
C GLY A 163 -9.59 -9.18 18.69
N LEU A 164 -9.70 -9.23 17.36
CA LEU A 164 -10.18 -8.11 16.58
C LEU A 164 -11.67 -7.84 16.80
N ALA A 165 -12.49 -8.88 16.96
CA ALA A 165 -13.91 -8.73 17.26
C ALA A 165 -14.15 -8.07 18.62
N ASP A 166 -13.36 -8.41 19.63
CA ASP A 166 -13.39 -7.77 20.94
C ASP A 166 -13.04 -6.27 20.84
N ASP A 167 -11.99 -5.92 20.11
CA ASP A 167 -11.60 -4.53 19.84
C ASP A 167 -12.76 -3.74 19.18
N VAL A 168 -13.40 -4.32 18.16
CA VAL A 168 -14.49 -3.69 17.40
C VAL A 168 -15.77 -3.55 18.25
N GLN A 169 -16.06 -4.54 19.10
CA GLN A 169 -17.20 -4.46 20.04
C GLN A 169 -17.01 -3.38 21.11
N HIS A 170 -15.77 -3.19 21.61
CA HIS A 170 -15.47 -2.09 22.52
C HIS A 170 -15.69 -0.70 21.90
N GLU A 171 -15.64 -0.59 20.58
CA GLU A 171 -15.99 0.64 19.85
C GLU A 171 -17.50 0.81 19.60
N GLY A 172 -18.33 -0.13 20.09
CA GLY A 172 -19.78 -0.06 20.04
C GLY A 172 -20.42 -0.72 18.81
N ILE A 173 -19.66 -1.49 18.03
CA ILE A 173 -20.18 -2.28 16.93
C ILE A 173 -20.53 -3.68 17.44
N ASP A 174 -21.80 -4.03 17.40
CA ASP A 174 -22.29 -5.35 17.79
C ASP A 174 -21.98 -6.39 16.70
N LEU A 175 -21.22 -7.44 17.06
CA LEU A 175 -20.82 -8.54 16.18
C LEU A 175 -21.38 -9.87 16.70
N ASP A 176 -21.77 -10.73 15.79
CA ASP A 176 -22.15 -12.12 16.08
C ASP A 176 -20.89 -12.98 16.24
N LEU A 177 -20.48 -13.20 17.49
CA LEU A 177 -19.30 -14.01 17.81
C LEU A 177 -19.51 -15.50 17.48
N ASP A 178 -20.74 -16.01 17.56
CA ASP A 178 -21.04 -17.40 17.23
C ASP A 178 -20.79 -17.64 15.74
N GLN A 179 -21.17 -16.70 14.88
CA GLN A 179 -20.89 -16.75 13.44
C GLN A 179 -19.38 -16.74 13.14
N LEU A 180 -18.58 -16.02 13.93
CA LEU A 180 -17.11 -16.00 13.77
C LEU A 180 -16.46 -17.31 14.23
N LEU A 181 -16.99 -17.93 15.29
CA LEU A 181 -16.51 -19.23 15.79
C LEU A 181 -16.86 -20.40 14.85
N GLU A 182 -18.01 -20.31 14.17
CA GLU A 182 -18.48 -21.29 13.20
C GLU A 182 -18.00 -21.01 11.77
N MET A 183 -17.02 -20.13 11.60
CA MET A 183 -16.43 -19.75 10.32
C MET A 183 -15.99 -20.99 9.52
N PRO A 184 -16.40 -21.14 8.24
CA PRO A 184 -15.95 -22.25 7.41
C PRO A 184 -14.45 -22.21 7.18
N VAL A 185 -13.80 -23.36 7.32
CA VAL A 185 -12.37 -23.55 7.03
C VAL A 185 -12.22 -24.44 5.80
N ILE A 186 -11.52 -23.94 4.79
CA ILE A 186 -11.20 -24.65 3.56
C ILE A 186 -9.70 -24.82 3.46
N TYR A 187 -9.26 -26.02 3.17
CA TYR A 187 -7.85 -26.37 3.01
C TYR A 187 -7.50 -26.45 1.54
N CYS A 188 -6.50 -25.67 1.10
CA CYS A 188 -6.18 -25.51 -0.32
C CYS A 188 -4.71 -25.80 -0.62
N ALA A 189 -4.48 -26.38 -1.80
CA ALA A 189 -3.21 -26.38 -2.52
C ALA A 189 -3.43 -25.63 -3.84
N ALA A 190 -3.47 -24.30 -3.79
CA ALA A 190 -3.88 -23.45 -4.92
C ALA A 190 -3.06 -23.69 -6.18
N LYS A 191 -1.76 -24.03 -6.06
CA LYS A 191 -0.88 -24.35 -7.19
C LYS A 191 -1.31 -25.63 -7.91
N ALA A 192 -1.85 -26.61 -7.16
CA ALA A 192 -2.41 -27.84 -7.72
C ALA A 192 -3.86 -27.66 -8.18
N GLY A 193 -4.55 -26.61 -7.73
CA GLY A 193 -5.97 -26.37 -7.97
C GLY A 193 -6.88 -27.26 -7.13
N TYR A 194 -6.46 -27.68 -5.94
CA TYR A 194 -7.16 -28.60 -5.06
C TYR A 194 -7.65 -27.91 -3.79
N ALA A 195 -8.84 -28.30 -3.33
CA ALA A 195 -9.43 -27.80 -2.08
C ALA A 195 -10.22 -28.91 -1.37
N SER A 196 -10.33 -28.82 -0.04
CA SER A 196 -11.10 -29.73 0.80
C SER A 196 -11.69 -29.04 2.01
N VAL A 197 -12.83 -29.52 2.50
CA VAL A 197 -13.39 -29.19 3.82
C VAL A 197 -12.75 -30.02 4.94
N ASN A 198 -12.13 -31.15 4.59
CA ASN A 198 -11.46 -32.01 5.53
C ASN A 198 -9.99 -31.59 5.67
N GLN A 199 -9.53 -31.46 6.91
CA GLN A 199 -8.14 -31.12 7.17
C GLN A 199 -7.22 -32.27 6.69
N PRO A 200 -6.29 -32.02 5.74
CA PRO A 200 -5.28 -33.01 5.38
C PRO A 200 -4.22 -33.10 6.48
N ALA A 201 -3.37 -34.14 6.42
CA ALA A 201 -2.15 -34.18 7.21
C ALA A 201 -1.20 -33.06 6.76
N ASP A 202 -0.36 -32.54 7.66
CA ASP A 202 0.64 -31.54 7.33
C ASP A 202 1.54 -32.02 6.20
N GLY A 203 1.67 -31.20 5.15
CA GLY A 203 2.37 -31.57 3.91
C GLY A 203 1.58 -32.50 2.98
N GLY A 204 0.33 -32.81 3.30
CA GLY A 204 -0.57 -33.64 2.47
C GLY A 204 -1.36 -32.79 1.47
N LEU A 205 -1.79 -33.41 0.37
CA LEU A 205 -2.72 -32.78 -0.55
C LEU A 205 -4.16 -32.89 -0.02
N PRO A 206 -5.03 -31.91 -0.35
CA PRO A 206 -6.47 -32.03 -0.15
C PRO A 206 -7.05 -33.32 -0.76
N ASP A 207 -8.10 -33.87 -0.17
CA ASP A 207 -8.74 -35.12 -0.61
C ASP A 207 -9.62 -34.97 -1.85
N ASN A 208 -9.76 -33.75 -2.38
CA ASN A 208 -10.49 -33.45 -3.61
C ASN A 208 -9.55 -32.77 -4.62
N ASP A 209 -9.68 -33.10 -5.90
CA ASP A 209 -8.80 -32.71 -7.00
C ASP A 209 -9.28 -31.45 -7.77
N ASN A 210 -10.14 -30.66 -7.15
CA ASN A 210 -10.66 -29.42 -7.70
C ASN A 210 -10.99 -28.40 -6.60
N LEU A 211 -11.46 -27.20 -6.99
CA LEU A 211 -11.83 -26.11 -6.08
C LEU A 211 -13.33 -26.06 -5.73
N GLU A 212 -14.11 -27.10 -6.07
CA GLU A 212 -15.55 -27.19 -5.75
C GLU A 212 -15.85 -26.90 -4.27
N PRO A 213 -15.10 -27.43 -3.27
CA PRO A 213 -15.36 -27.13 -1.87
C PRO A 213 -15.22 -25.64 -1.53
N LEU A 214 -14.30 -24.92 -2.19
CA LEU A 214 -14.16 -23.48 -2.03
C LEU A 214 -15.33 -22.72 -2.66
N PHE A 215 -15.74 -23.09 -3.88
CA PHE A 215 -16.92 -22.52 -4.52
C PHE A 215 -18.19 -22.75 -3.69
N GLU A 216 -18.39 -23.95 -3.15
CA GLU A 216 -19.52 -24.27 -2.28
C GLU A 216 -19.49 -23.41 -1.00
N ALA A 217 -18.35 -23.24 -0.35
CA ALA A 217 -18.21 -22.41 0.83
C ALA A 217 -18.56 -20.94 0.52
N ILE A 218 -18.08 -20.38 -0.61
CA ILE A 218 -18.42 -19.04 -1.04
C ILE A 218 -19.93 -18.89 -1.28
N ILE A 219 -20.54 -19.78 -2.03
CA ILE A 219 -21.96 -19.72 -2.41
C ILE A 219 -22.87 -19.87 -1.19
N SER A 220 -22.52 -20.75 -0.23
CA SER A 220 -23.34 -21.05 0.94
C SER A 220 -23.19 -20.03 2.07
N THR A 221 -21.99 -19.48 2.28
CA THR A 221 -21.69 -18.62 3.43
C THR A 221 -21.87 -17.14 3.11
N ILE A 222 -21.45 -16.70 1.91
CA ILE A 222 -21.57 -15.30 1.54
C ILE A 222 -22.99 -15.02 1.08
N PRO A 223 -23.70 -14.05 1.71
CA PRO A 223 -25.07 -13.72 1.32
C PRO A 223 -25.12 -13.19 -0.12
N ALA A 224 -26.19 -13.55 -0.80
CA ALA A 224 -26.50 -12.96 -2.09
C ALA A 224 -26.97 -11.51 -1.91
N PRO A 225 -26.69 -10.59 -2.85
CA PRO A 225 -27.12 -9.20 -2.74
C PRO A 225 -28.63 -9.06 -2.55
N GLU A 226 -29.02 -8.33 -1.51
CA GLU A 226 -30.42 -7.99 -1.22
C GLU A 226 -30.76 -6.64 -1.82
N TYR A 227 -32.02 -6.49 -2.28
CA TYR A 227 -32.54 -5.24 -2.83
C TYR A 227 -34.02 -5.06 -2.57
N GLU A 228 -34.52 -3.84 -2.66
CA GLU A 228 -35.92 -3.51 -2.54
C GLU A 228 -36.58 -3.44 -3.93
N GLU A 229 -37.57 -4.31 -4.19
CA GLU A 229 -38.29 -4.31 -5.46
C GLU A 229 -39.03 -2.98 -5.70
N GLY A 230 -38.81 -2.39 -6.88
CA GLY A 230 -39.41 -1.12 -7.25
C GLY A 230 -38.78 0.12 -6.62
N ALA A 231 -37.70 -0.03 -5.84
CA ALA A 231 -36.93 1.10 -5.33
C ALA A 231 -36.23 1.86 -6.47
N PRO A 232 -36.09 3.19 -6.32
CA PRO A 232 -35.33 3.99 -7.27
C PRO A 232 -33.85 3.55 -7.35
N LEU A 233 -33.19 3.90 -8.46
CA LEU A 233 -31.81 3.56 -8.67
C LEU A 233 -30.90 4.12 -7.57
N GLN A 234 -30.05 3.26 -7.05
CA GLN A 234 -28.93 3.59 -6.17
C GLN A 234 -27.71 2.78 -6.62
N ALA A 235 -26.73 3.44 -7.24
CA ALA A 235 -25.49 2.82 -7.66
C ALA A 235 -24.31 3.65 -7.14
N HIS A 236 -23.46 3.04 -6.31
CA HIS A 236 -22.39 3.71 -5.58
C HIS A 236 -21.08 3.64 -6.36
N VAL A 237 -20.42 4.77 -6.57
CA VAL A 237 -19.12 4.85 -7.22
C VAL A 237 -18.05 4.48 -6.22
N ALA A 238 -17.53 3.27 -6.31
CA ALA A 238 -16.52 2.75 -5.38
C ALA A 238 -15.10 2.89 -5.89
N ASN A 239 -14.89 2.89 -7.21
CA ASN A 239 -13.56 3.09 -7.80
C ASN A 239 -13.65 3.83 -9.14
N ILE A 240 -12.50 4.31 -9.63
CA ILE A 240 -12.39 4.99 -10.92
C ILE A 240 -11.30 4.31 -11.73
N ASP A 241 -11.58 4.18 -13.02
CA ASP A 241 -10.64 3.69 -14.01
C ASP A 241 -10.63 4.60 -15.23
N SER A 242 -9.76 4.36 -16.18
CA SER A 242 -9.67 5.10 -17.42
C SER A 242 -9.56 4.19 -18.62
N SER A 243 -10.18 4.61 -19.71
CA SER A 243 -10.04 3.97 -21.03
C SER A 243 -9.57 5.02 -22.03
N ASP A 244 -8.62 4.67 -22.89
CA ASP A 244 -8.13 5.57 -23.95
C ASP A 244 -9.24 6.02 -24.90
N PHE A 245 -10.32 5.22 -25.03
CA PHE A 245 -11.43 5.48 -25.95
C PHE A 245 -12.66 6.09 -25.26
N LEU A 246 -12.95 5.67 -24.02
CA LEU A 246 -14.16 6.06 -23.31
C LEU A 246 -13.91 7.15 -22.25
N GLY A 247 -12.66 7.49 -22.01
CA GLY A 247 -12.27 8.42 -20.97
C GLY A 247 -12.39 7.81 -19.57
N ARG A 248 -12.88 8.60 -18.62
CA ARG A 248 -13.04 8.16 -17.22
C ARG A 248 -14.21 7.19 -17.07
N LEU A 249 -13.99 6.11 -16.33
CA LEU A 249 -14.96 5.09 -16.01
C LEU A 249 -15.18 5.05 -14.49
N GLY A 250 -16.43 5.21 -14.05
CA GLY A 250 -16.79 4.94 -12.66
C GLY A 250 -17.10 3.45 -12.49
N LEU A 251 -16.35 2.74 -11.61
CA LEU A 251 -16.71 1.39 -11.19
C LEU A 251 -17.75 1.51 -10.08
N VAL A 252 -18.98 1.03 -10.36
CA VAL A 252 -20.13 1.20 -9.48
C VAL A 252 -20.71 -0.14 -9.06
N ARG A 253 -21.12 -0.23 -7.79
CA ARG A 253 -21.98 -1.29 -7.29
C ARG A 253 -23.43 -0.81 -7.28
N ILE A 254 -24.34 -1.56 -7.88
CA ILE A 254 -25.76 -1.27 -7.89
C ILE A 254 -26.42 -1.90 -6.66
N TYR A 255 -27.05 -1.10 -5.83
CA TYR A 255 -27.78 -1.55 -4.64
C TYR A 255 -29.26 -1.72 -4.92
N ASN A 256 -29.89 -0.78 -5.62
CA ASN A 256 -31.30 -0.81 -6.00
C ASN A 256 -31.48 -0.30 -7.43
N GLY A 257 -32.59 -0.69 -8.06
CA GLY A 257 -32.96 -0.23 -9.40
C GLY A 257 -32.11 -0.86 -10.51
N THR A 258 -32.14 -0.25 -11.69
CA THR A 258 -31.45 -0.75 -12.88
C THR A 258 -30.78 0.39 -13.63
N LEU A 259 -29.52 0.21 -13.98
CA LEU A 259 -28.77 1.05 -14.91
C LEU A 259 -28.93 0.52 -16.33
N GLU A 260 -29.21 1.42 -17.28
CA GLU A 260 -29.35 1.09 -18.69
C GLU A 260 -28.51 2.03 -19.55
N LYS A 261 -27.81 1.47 -20.54
CA LYS A 261 -27.05 2.23 -21.53
C LYS A 261 -27.96 3.20 -22.28
N GLY A 262 -27.50 4.40 -22.51
CA GLY A 262 -28.19 5.44 -23.26
C GLY A 262 -29.26 6.21 -22.48
N LYS A 263 -29.60 5.82 -21.25
CA LYS A 263 -30.53 6.56 -20.38
C LYS A 263 -29.83 7.68 -19.62
N THR A 264 -30.63 8.64 -19.14
CA THR A 264 -30.19 9.77 -18.31
C THR A 264 -30.50 9.49 -16.85
N TYR A 265 -29.50 9.69 -16.00
CA TYR A 265 -29.56 9.53 -14.55
C TYR A 265 -29.03 10.76 -13.84
N GLY A 266 -29.32 10.88 -12.54
CA GLY A 266 -28.74 11.87 -11.66
C GLY A 266 -27.42 11.35 -11.06
N LEU A 267 -26.41 12.20 -10.95
CA LEU A 267 -25.21 11.97 -10.16
C LEU A 267 -25.27 12.86 -8.92
N SER A 268 -25.42 12.25 -7.75
CA SER A 268 -25.32 12.96 -6.48
C SER A 268 -23.85 13.13 -6.12
N ARG A 269 -23.40 14.38 -6.15
CA ARG A 269 -22.01 14.76 -5.89
C ARG A 269 -21.68 14.70 -4.39
N VAL A 270 -20.41 14.70 -4.06
CA VAL A 270 -19.90 14.71 -2.67
C VAL A 270 -20.38 15.95 -1.90
N ASP A 271 -20.58 17.09 -2.58
CA ASP A 271 -21.08 18.33 -1.99
C ASP A 271 -22.62 18.37 -1.83
N GLY A 272 -23.31 17.28 -2.19
CA GLY A 272 -24.76 17.15 -2.16
C GLY A 272 -25.50 17.75 -3.35
N SER A 273 -24.79 18.30 -4.35
CA SER A 273 -25.42 18.76 -5.60
C SER A 273 -25.83 17.57 -6.47
N LEU A 274 -26.85 17.77 -7.31
CA LEU A 274 -27.35 16.78 -8.26
C LEU A 274 -27.09 17.25 -9.69
N GLU A 275 -26.40 16.43 -10.46
CA GLU A 275 -26.12 16.68 -11.87
C GLU A 275 -26.67 15.56 -12.74
N ASN A 276 -27.33 15.90 -13.84
CA ASN A 276 -27.86 14.90 -14.76
C ASN A 276 -26.83 14.56 -15.84
N PHE A 277 -26.64 13.27 -16.08
CA PHE A 277 -25.75 12.78 -17.13
C PHE A 277 -26.38 11.61 -17.89
N ARG A 278 -25.87 11.31 -19.06
CA ARG A 278 -26.28 10.19 -19.89
C ARG A 278 -25.22 9.10 -19.85
N VAL A 279 -25.61 7.87 -19.53
CA VAL A 279 -24.73 6.69 -19.60
C VAL A 279 -24.40 6.44 -21.09
N SER A 280 -23.14 6.67 -21.47
CA SER A 280 -22.70 6.42 -22.85
C SER A 280 -22.34 4.96 -23.09
N GLU A 281 -21.68 4.33 -22.13
CA GLU A 281 -21.34 2.90 -22.14
C GLU A 281 -21.55 2.31 -20.74
N LEU A 282 -21.94 1.03 -20.71
CA LEU A 282 -22.05 0.22 -19.52
C LEU A 282 -21.30 -1.08 -19.76
N LEU A 283 -20.31 -1.37 -18.91
CA LEU A 283 -19.41 -2.49 -19.10
C LEU A 283 -19.44 -3.40 -17.86
N ARG A 284 -19.63 -4.70 -18.06
CA ARG A 284 -19.51 -5.73 -17.01
C ARG A 284 -18.17 -6.42 -17.13
N THR A 285 -17.56 -6.73 -16.01
CA THR A 285 -16.35 -7.56 -15.98
C THR A 285 -16.74 -9.02 -16.22
N GLN A 286 -16.05 -9.68 -17.14
CA GLN A 286 -16.19 -11.11 -17.44
C GLN A 286 -14.79 -11.70 -17.56
N GLY A 287 -14.41 -12.55 -16.62
CA GLY A 287 -13.01 -12.89 -16.44
C GLY A 287 -12.20 -11.63 -16.07
N LEU A 288 -11.26 -11.29 -16.94
CA LEU A 288 -10.40 -10.10 -16.82
C LEU A 288 -10.79 -8.98 -17.77
N GLU A 289 -11.68 -9.25 -18.71
CA GLU A 289 -12.10 -8.31 -19.74
C GLU A 289 -13.41 -7.60 -19.35
N ARG A 290 -13.62 -6.43 -19.94
CA ARG A 290 -14.86 -5.68 -19.80
C ARG A 290 -15.68 -5.79 -21.07
N THR A 291 -16.86 -6.36 -20.95
CA THR A 291 -17.80 -6.56 -22.05
C THR A 291 -18.94 -5.54 -21.96
N PRO A 292 -19.35 -4.91 -23.09
CA PRO A 292 -20.52 -4.03 -23.11
C PRO A 292 -21.80 -4.79 -22.77
N VAL A 293 -22.66 -4.16 -21.95
CA VAL A 293 -23.99 -4.67 -21.62
C VAL A 293 -25.03 -3.56 -21.78
N GLU A 294 -26.28 -3.94 -22.11
CA GLU A 294 -27.37 -2.99 -22.28
C GLU A 294 -27.99 -2.56 -20.95
N SER A 295 -27.92 -3.41 -19.94
CA SER A 295 -28.45 -3.13 -18.61
C SER A 295 -27.71 -3.89 -17.50
N ALA A 296 -27.75 -3.33 -16.30
CA ALA A 296 -27.23 -3.96 -15.08
C ALA A 296 -28.17 -3.67 -13.91
N GLY A 297 -28.36 -4.65 -13.03
CA GLY A 297 -29.31 -4.61 -11.92
C GLY A 297 -28.63 -4.70 -10.54
N PRO A 298 -29.45 -4.82 -9.47
CA PRO A 298 -28.95 -4.89 -8.10
C PRO A 298 -27.91 -6.00 -7.91
N GLY A 299 -26.86 -5.73 -7.16
CA GLY A 299 -25.72 -6.65 -6.93
C GLY A 299 -24.65 -6.64 -8.01
N ASP A 300 -24.96 -6.16 -9.22
CA ASP A 300 -23.94 -6.05 -10.28
C ASP A 300 -22.88 -5.00 -9.94
N ILE A 301 -21.63 -5.31 -10.30
CA ILE A 301 -20.49 -4.38 -10.29
C ILE A 301 -20.13 -4.09 -11.74
N VAL A 302 -20.31 -2.83 -12.16
CA VAL A 302 -20.15 -2.43 -13.57
C VAL A 302 -19.34 -1.15 -13.70
N ALA A 303 -18.67 -0.96 -14.85
CA ALA A 303 -18.02 0.29 -15.20
C ALA A 303 -18.96 1.14 -16.04
N VAL A 304 -19.14 2.40 -15.65
CA VAL A 304 -20.05 3.37 -16.27
C VAL A 304 -19.23 4.49 -16.92
N ALA A 305 -19.49 4.76 -18.19
CA ALA A 305 -18.96 5.91 -18.92
C ALA A 305 -20.05 6.95 -19.19
N GLY A 306 -19.65 8.20 -19.38
CA GLY A 306 -20.56 9.33 -19.70
C GLY A 306 -20.38 10.55 -18.80
N VAL A 307 -19.54 10.46 -17.76
CA VAL A 307 -19.19 11.57 -16.86
C VAL A 307 -17.68 11.70 -16.82
N ASN A 308 -17.15 12.85 -17.25
CA ASN A 308 -15.70 13.06 -17.32
C ASN A 308 -15.05 13.35 -15.97
N ASP A 309 -15.83 13.77 -14.99
CA ASP A 309 -15.38 14.20 -13.67
C ASP A 309 -16.02 13.43 -12.52
N ILE A 310 -16.54 12.21 -12.81
CA ILE A 310 -17.07 11.30 -11.78
C ILE A 310 -16.03 11.06 -10.69
N MET A 311 -16.47 11.07 -9.43
CA MET A 311 -15.61 10.92 -8.27
C MET A 311 -16.05 9.73 -7.40
N ILE A 312 -15.11 9.19 -6.63
CA ILE A 312 -15.36 8.11 -5.69
C ILE A 312 -16.24 8.61 -4.54
N GLY A 313 -17.20 7.77 -4.12
CA GLY A 313 -18.20 8.11 -3.08
C GLY A 313 -19.44 8.81 -3.60
N GLU A 314 -19.49 9.19 -4.87
CA GLU A 314 -20.72 9.70 -5.50
C GLU A 314 -21.73 8.58 -5.73
N THR A 315 -23.02 8.92 -5.79
CA THR A 315 -24.08 7.95 -6.06
C THR A 315 -24.81 8.31 -7.35
N ILE A 316 -24.91 7.34 -8.26
CA ILE A 316 -25.80 7.44 -9.42
C ILE A 316 -27.22 7.11 -8.94
N VAL A 317 -28.17 8.00 -9.17
CA VAL A 317 -29.53 7.95 -8.63
C VAL A 317 -30.58 8.19 -9.71
N ASP A 318 -31.85 7.83 -9.40
CA ASP A 318 -32.98 8.30 -10.20
C ASP A 318 -33.11 9.82 -10.05
N PRO A 319 -33.07 10.59 -11.15
CA PRO A 319 -33.18 12.05 -11.07
C PRO A 319 -34.53 12.54 -10.51
N ASN A 320 -35.59 11.71 -10.54
CA ASN A 320 -36.91 12.08 -10.04
C ASN A 320 -37.13 11.73 -8.56
N ASP A 321 -36.38 10.75 -8.03
CA ASP A 321 -36.38 10.36 -6.60
C ASP A 321 -34.96 10.07 -6.11
N PRO A 322 -34.11 11.11 -5.99
CA PRO A 322 -32.69 10.94 -5.64
C PRO A 322 -32.54 10.48 -4.18
N LYS A 323 -31.99 9.30 -4.00
CA LYS A 323 -31.66 8.71 -2.69
C LYS A 323 -30.16 8.34 -2.64
N PRO A 324 -29.27 9.32 -2.40
CA PRO A 324 -27.83 9.05 -2.34
C PRO A 324 -27.49 8.11 -1.18
N LEU A 325 -26.49 7.28 -1.39
CA LEU A 325 -25.90 6.45 -0.36
C LEU A 325 -24.90 7.26 0.50
N PRO A 326 -24.60 6.81 1.74
CA PRO A 326 -23.57 7.44 2.55
C PRO A 326 -22.22 7.46 1.83
N LEU A 327 -21.45 8.53 2.04
CA LEU A 327 -20.10 8.62 1.47
C LEU A 327 -19.20 7.49 2.01
N ILE A 328 -18.33 6.98 1.16
CA ILE A 328 -17.29 6.03 1.60
C ILE A 328 -16.35 6.78 2.54
N HIS A 329 -16.27 6.33 3.78
CA HIS A 329 -15.37 6.90 4.76
C HIS A 329 -13.95 6.40 4.47
N VAL A 330 -13.03 7.34 4.28
CA VAL A 330 -11.61 7.06 4.13
C VAL A 330 -10.87 7.75 5.26
N ASP A 331 -10.02 7.02 5.95
CA ASP A 331 -9.22 7.56 7.05
C ASP A 331 -8.39 8.77 6.60
N ASP A 332 -8.24 9.77 7.47
CA ASP A 332 -7.42 10.96 7.19
C ASP A 332 -5.94 10.61 6.95
N PRO A 333 -5.26 11.35 6.06
CA PRO A 333 -3.82 11.21 5.87
C PRO A 333 -3.04 11.44 7.18
N ALA A 334 -2.05 10.59 7.43
CA ALA A 334 -1.19 10.67 8.60
C ALA A 334 0.24 11.16 8.28
N ILE A 335 0.71 10.95 7.06
CA ILE A 335 2.06 11.27 6.59
C ILE A 335 1.99 12.27 5.45
N SER A 336 2.96 13.18 5.37
CA SER A 336 3.15 14.10 4.25
C SER A 336 4.58 14.06 3.73
N MET A 337 4.75 14.30 2.44
CA MET A 337 6.04 14.52 1.78
C MET A 337 5.94 15.73 0.86
N THR A 338 7.02 16.49 0.73
CA THR A 338 7.08 17.60 -0.22
C THR A 338 7.55 17.10 -1.57
N PHE A 339 6.74 17.27 -2.61
CA PHE A 339 7.10 16.99 -4.00
C PHE A 339 7.42 18.32 -4.69
N GLY A 340 8.62 18.48 -5.22
CA GLY A 340 9.08 19.71 -5.85
C GLY A 340 9.83 19.46 -7.15
N THR A 341 10.10 20.55 -7.88
CA THR A 341 10.94 20.48 -9.08
C THR A 341 12.38 20.11 -8.73
N ASN A 342 13.05 19.41 -9.67
CA ASN A 342 14.48 19.16 -9.56
C ASN A 342 15.26 20.39 -10.04
N ASP A 343 15.95 21.08 -9.13
CA ASP A 343 16.79 22.23 -9.37
C ASP A 343 18.30 21.93 -9.25
N SER A 344 18.68 20.64 -9.29
CA SER A 344 20.07 20.21 -9.20
C SER A 344 20.86 20.58 -10.45
N PRO A 345 22.21 20.69 -10.34
CA PRO A 345 23.09 20.90 -11.49
C PRO A 345 23.10 19.76 -12.53
N LEU A 346 22.47 18.62 -12.22
CA LEU A 346 22.31 17.46 -13.10
C LEU A 346 20.88 17.32 -13.63
N ALA A 347 19.97 18.22 -13.28
CA ALA A 347 18.60 18.19 -13.78
C ALA A 347 18.55 18.27 -15.31
N GLY A 348 17.74 17.41 -15.94
CA GLY A 348 17.59 17.34 -17.38
C GLY A 348 18.80 16.74 -18.13
N THR A 349 19.75 16.12 -17.44
CA THR A 349 20.91 15.47 -18.08
C THR A 349 20.71 13.98 -18.30
N GLU A 350 19.69 13.38 -17.68
CA GLU A 350 19.40 11.95 -17.73
C GLU A 350 18.06 11.69 -18.43
N GLY A 351 17.98 10.60 -19.18
CA GLY A 351 16.76 10.21 -19.89
C GLY A 351 16.49 10.93 -21.21
N LYS A 352 15.39 10.57 -21.89
CA LYS A 352 15.01 11.13 -23.19
C LYS A 352 13.85 12.12 -23.11
N ASP A 353 12.92 11.89 -22.16
CA ASP A 353 11.72 12.70 -21.96
C ASP A 353 11.83 13.45 -20.63
N HIS A 354 12.26 14.70 -20.70
CA HIS A 354 12.49 15.51 -19.52
C HIS A 354 11.19 16.16 -19.01
N LYS A 355 10.51 15.51 -18.07
CA LYS A 355 9.35 16.07 -17.38
C LYS A 355 9.77 16.77 -16.09
N LEU A 356 10.29 18.00 -16.21
CA LEU A 356 10.94 18.78 -15.15
C LEU A 356 10.13 19.95 -14.61
N THR A 357 9.12 20.41 -15.35
CA THR A 357 8.47 21.67 -15.04
C THR A 357 7.46 21.52 -13.89
N ALA A 358 7.34 22.57 -13.07
CA ALA A 358 6.34 22.65 -12.01
C ALA A 358 4.92 22.31 -12.50
N ARG A 359 4.55 22.81 -13.69
CA ARG A 359 3.25 22.52 -14.30
C ARG A 359 3.05 21.03 -14.57
N MET A 360 4.05 20.35 -15.18
CA MET A 360 3.94 18.91 -15.48
C MET A 360 3.77 18.07 -14.21
N ILE A 361 4.53 18.41 -13.15
CA ILE A 361 4.41 17.74 -11.85
C ILE A 361 3.02 17.97 -11.27
N LYS A 362 2.53 19.23 -11.29
CA LYS A 362 1.19 19.56 -10.77
C LYS A 362 0.10 18.84 -11.55
N ASP A 363 0.14 18.86 -12.87
CA ASP A 363 -0.83 18.18 -13.74
C ASP A 363 -0.84 16.66 -13.49
N ARG A 364 0.32 16.07 -13.14
CA ARG A 364 0.41 14.65 -12.77
C ARG A 364 -0.18 14.36 -11.39
N LEU A 365 0.11 15.22 -10.40
CA LEU A 365 -0.47 15.12 -9.06
C LEU A 365 -2.00 15.33 -9.10
N ASP A 366 -2.50 16.25 -9.91
CA ASP A 366 -3.94 16.47 -10.10
C ASP A 366 -4.63 15.26 -10.74
N ARG A 367 -3.95 14.57 -11.66
CA ARG A 367 -4.45 13.30 -12.22
C ARG A 367 -4.50 12.20 -11.17
N GLU A 368 -3.53 12.14 -10.26
CA GLU A 368 -3.54 11.17 -9.17
C GLU A 368 -4.76 11.35 -8.25
N LEU A 369 -5.12 12.59 -7.91
CA LEU A 369 -6.28 12.91 -7.08
C LEU A 369 -7.62 12.41 -7.66
N ILE A 370 -7.68 12.14 -8.96
CA ILE A 370 -8.88 11.65 -9.62
C ILE A 370 -9.24 10.24 -9.13
N GLY A 371 -8.25 9.35 -9.12
CA GLY A 371 -8.42 7.93 -8.76
C GLY A 371 -8.03 7.60 -7.31
N ASN A 372 -7.36 8.50 -6.62
CA ASN A 372 -6.80 8.24 -5.29
C ASN A 372 -7.33 9.23 -4.25
N VAL A 373 -8.43 8.87 -3.60
CA VAL A 373 -9.05 9.71 -2.55
C VAL A 373 -8.28 9.71 -1.22
N SER A 374 -7.31 8.80 -1.06
CA SER A 374 -6.48 8.69 0.15
C SER A 374 -5.34 9.71 0.18
N ILE A 375 -5.14 10.46 -0.92
CA ILE A 375 -4.09 11.47 -1.06
C ILE A 375 -4.70 12.86 -1.08
N LYS A 376 -4.02 13.82 -0.42
CA LYS A 376 -4.31 15.26 -0.51
C LYS A 376 -3.07 15.97 -1.04
N VAL A 377 -3.26 16.94 -1.93
CA VAL A 377 -2.18 17.77 -2.48
C VAL A 377 -2.44 19.23 -2.11
N LEU A 378 -1.57 19.78 -1.28
CA LEU A 378 -1.67 21.13 -0.75
C LEU A 378 -0.55 22.02 -1.31
N PRO A 379 -0.80 23.33 -1.51
CA PRO A 379 0.26 24.27 -1.86
C PRO A 379 1.23 24.44 -0.69
N THR A 380 2.51 24.73 -1.00
CA THR A 380 3.52 25.13 -0.03
C THR A 380 3.87 26.60 -0.20
N ASP A 381 4.76 27.13 0.65
CA ASP A 381 5.32 28.48 0.50
C ASP A 381 6.13 28.64 -0.80
N ARG A 382 6.52 27.54 -1.43
CA ARG A 382 7.21 27.51 -2.71
C ARG A 382 6.22 27.24 -3.84
N PRO A 383 6.23 28.05 -4.93
CA PRO A 383 5.30 27.87 -6.05
C PRO A 383 5.59 26.63 -6.92
N ASP A 384 6.76 26.03 -6.75
CA ASP A 384 7.27 24.89 -7.48
C ASP A 384 7.31 23.59 -6.66
N ALA A 385 6.64 23.58 -5.51
CA ALA A 385 6.58 22.44 -4.61
C ALA A 385 5.20 22.31 -3.95
N TRP A 386 4.78 21.08 -3.71
CA TRP A 386 3.49 20.70 -3.11
C TRP A 386 3.69 19.78 -1.94
N GLU A 387 2.88 19.94 -0.92
CA GLU A 387 2.76 18.98 0.16
C GLU A 387 1.76 17.89 -0.27
N VAL A 388 2.25 16.66 -0.43
CA VAL A 388 1.44 15.49 -0.75
C VAL A 388 1.26 14.70 0.53
N GLN A 389 0.02 14.60 0.98
CA GLN A 389 -0.36 13.88 2.19
C GLN A 389 -0.98 12.54 1.82
N GLY A 390 -0.64 11.48 2.55
CA GLY A 390 -1.14 10.12 2.36
C GLY A 390 -1.25 9.37 3.69
N ARG A 391 -1.72 8.15 3.62
CA ARG A 391 -1.90 7.31 4.81
C ARG A 391 -0.56 6.90 5.42
N GLY A 392 0.38 6.48 4.60
CA GLY A 392 1.70 6.02 5.01
C GLY A 392 2.80 6.40 4.04
N GLU A 393 4.05 6.14 4.45
CA GLU A 393 5.24 6.50 3.67
C GLU A 393 5.38 5.66 2.39
N LEU A 394 4.97 4.38 2.43
CA LEU A 394 5.06 3.49 1.28
C LEU A 394 4.15 3.96 0.12
N ALA A 395 2.93 4.40 0.42
CA ALA A 395 2.01 4.90 -0.61
C ALA A 395 2.58 6.11 -1.35
N LEU A 396 3.20 7.05 -0.62
CA LEU A 396 3.83 8.23 -1.21
C LEU A 396 5.14 7.89 -1.96
N ALA A 397 5.93 6.94 -1.46
CA ALA A 397 7.12 6.43 -2.14
C ALA A 397 6.75 5.72 -3.46
N VAL A 398 5.66 4.93 -3.46
CA VAL A 398 5.11 4.30 -4.67
C VAL A 398 4.70 5.34 -5.69
N LEU A 399 4.00 6.41 -5.29
CA LEU A 399 3.66 7.51 -6.19
C LEU A 399 4.90 8.17 -6.81
N ALA A 400 5.93 8.45 -6.00
CA ALA A 400 7.19 9.02 -6.50
C ALA A 400 7.89 8.07 -7.49
N GLU A 401 7.88 6.75 -7.22
CA GLU A 401 8.46 5.73 -8.10
C GLU A 401 7.68 5.60 -9.42
N GLN A 402 6.35 5.66 -9.39
CA GLN A 402 5.51 5.69 -10.59
C GLN A 402 5.83 6.92 -11.44
N MET A 403 5.91 8.11 -10.84
CA MET A 403 6.31 9.33 -11.54
C MET A 403 7.70 9.20 -12.15
N ARG A 404 8.66 8.60 -11.43
CA ARG A 404 10.01 8.32 -11.94
C ARG A 404 9.96 7.47 -13.21
N ARG A 405 9.20 6.38 -13.21
CA ARG A 405 9.04 5.47 -14.38
C ARG A 405 8.32 6.13 -15.54
N GLU A 406 7.42 7.07 -15.27
CA GLU A 406 6.77 7.90 -16.28
C GLU A 406 7.70 8.99 -16.89
N GLY A 407 8.96 9.08 -16.43
CA GLY A 407 9.97 10.01 -16.93
C GLY A 407 9.98 11.39 -16.24
N TYR A 408 9.38 11.50 -15.06
CA TYR A 408 9.47 12.74 -14.28
C TYR A 408 10.79 12.81 -13.51
N GLU A 409 11.32 14.03 -13.43
CA GLU A 409 12.39 14.38 -12.50
C GLU A 409 11.82 15.32 -11.43
N LEU A 410 12.00 14.94 -10.17
CA LEU A 410 11.43 15.69 -9.05
C LEU A 410 12.33 15.56 -7.81
N THR A 411 12.07 16.38 -6.82
CA THR A 411 12.59 16.22 -5.47
C THR A 411 11.49 15.78 -4.54
N VAL A 412 11.80 14.81 -3.68
CA VAL A 412 10.89 14.31 -2.65
C VAL A 412 11.50 14.61 -1.28
N GLY A 413 10.77 15.35 -0.47
CA GLY A 413 11.17 15.65 0.91
C GLY A 413 11.02 14.44 1.82
N ARG A 414 11.71 14.47 2.96
CA ARG A 414 11.56 13.45 4.01
C ARG A 414 10.10 13.32 4.44
N PRO A 415 9.62 12.10 4.76
CA PRO A 415 8.31 11.89 5.37
C PRO A 415 8.16 12.67 6.68
N GLN A 416 7.03 13.35 6.83
CA GLN A 416 6.64 14.10 8.03
C GLN A 416 5.22 13.70 8.44
N VAL A 417 4.89 13.84 9.72
CA VAL A 417 3.53 13.57 10.18
C VAL A 417 2.62 14.78 10.02
N VAL A 418 1.37 14.52 9.67
CA VAL A 418 0.32 15.53 9.61
C VAL A 418 -0.20 15.78 11.01
N THR A 419 0.14 16.95 11.59
CA THR A 419 -0.31 17.32 12.94
C THR A 419 -1.64 18.04 12.92
N LYS A 420 -2.43 17.88 13.99
CA LYS A 420 -3.70 18.60 14.20
C LYS A 420 -3.60 19.45 15.48
N LYS A 421 -4.26 20.60 15.48
CA LYS A 421 -4.38 21.43 16.68
C LYS A 421 -5.73 21.15 17.35
N ILE A 422 -5.71 20.45 18.49
CA ILE A 422 -6.90 20.09 19.27
C ILE A 422 -6.82 20.85 20.59
N ASP A 423 -7.85 21.63 20.92
CA ASP A 423 -7.91 22.47 22.13
C ASP A 423 -6.68 23.36 22.36
N GLY A 424 -6.10 23.86 21.26
CA GLY A 424 -4.92 24.72 21.30
C GLY A 424 -3.57 23.98 21.43
N VAL A 425 -3.58 22.68 21.65
CA VAL A 425 -2.40 21.81 21.75
C VAL A 425 -2.11 21.14 20.41
N ILE A 426 -0.83 21.07 20.03
CA ILE A 426 -0.40 20.31 18.85
C ILE A 426 -0.49 18.82 19.19
N ASN A 427 -1.28 18.10 18.39
CA ASN A 427 -1.44 16.66 18.48
C ASN A 427 -0.84 16.01 17.23
N GLU A 428 -0.24 14.84 17.43
CA GLU A 428 0.33 14.01 16.37
C GLU A 428 -0.43 12.69 16.25
N PRO A 429 -0.47 12.07 15.05
CA PRO A 429 -1.11 10.78 14.87
C PRO A 429 -0.37 9.69 15.64
N MET A 430 -1.13 8.77 16.23
CA MET A 430 -0.65 7.62 16.99
C MET A 430 -1.02 6.32 16.28
N GLU A 431 -0.23 5.29 16.50
CA GLU A 431 -0.49 3.96 15.95
C GLU A 431 -0.33 2.87 17.01
N ASN A 432 -1.22 1.89 16.96
CA ASN A 432 -1.08 0.63 17.69
C ASN A 432 -0.29 -0.31 16.80
N THR A 433 0.95 -0.58 17.17
CA THR A 433 1.89 -1.40 16.41
C THR A 433 2.04 -2.76 17.05
N THR A 434 1.80 -3.81 16.27
CA THR A 434 2.05 -5.20 16.65
C THR A 434 3.32 -5.67 15.94
N ILE A 435 4.24 -6.28 16.71
CA ILE A 435 5.54 -6.74 16.20
C ILE A 435 5.71 -8.19 16.62
N ASP A 436 5.93 -9.07 15.65
CA ASP A 436 6.24 -10.47 15.86
C ASP A 436 7.74 -10.71 15.59
N VAL A 437 8.45 -11.23 16.58
CA VAL A 437 9.90 -11.48 16.51
C VAL A 437 10.29 -12.74 17.26
N PRO A 438 11.38 -13.44 16.86
CA PRO A 438 12.00 -14.45 17.69
C PRO A 438 12.36 -13.89 19.08
N GLU A 439 12.20 -14.70 20.12
CA GLU A 439 12.40 -14.32 21.52
C GLU A 439 13.78 -13.68 21.77
N GLU A 440 14.82 -14.12 21.06
CA GLU A 440 16.17 -13.57 21.15
C GLU A 440 16.27 -12.08 20.80
N TYR A 441 15.35 -11.54 19.96
CA TYR A 441 15.34 -10.13 19.53
C TYR A 441 14.40 -9.25 20.37
N MET A 442 13.63 -9.80 21.31
CA MET A 442 12.68 -9.06 22.14
C MET A 442 13.29 -7.82 22.79
N GLY A 443 14.46 -7.96 23.42
CA GLY A 443 15.14 -6.85 24.07
C GLY A 443 15.58 -5.75 23.09
N THR A 444 16.10 -6.15 21.93
CA THR A 444 16.54 -5.23 20.87
C THR A 444 15.37 -4.44 20.31
N VAL A 445 14.24 -5.10 20.04
CA VAL A 445 13.03 -4.46 19.50
C VAL A 445 12.39 -3.54 20.55
N THR A 446 12.33 -3.96 21.81
CA THR A 446 11.82 -3.10 22.89
C THR A 446 12.63 -1.81 23.02
N GLN A 447 13.96 -1.89 22.94
CA GLN A 447 14.82 -0.70 22.95
C GLN A 447 14.60 0.17 21.71
N LEU A 448 14.50 -0.45 20.53
CA LEU A 448 14.25 0.25 19.25
C LEU A 448 12.93 1.04 19.29
N MET A 449 11.88 0.49 19.92
CA MET A 449 10.59 1.16 20.09
C MET A 449 10.64 2.24 21.17
N ALA A 450 11.35 2.03 22.27
CA ALA A 450 11.53 3.04 23.32
C ALA A 450 12.24 4.30 22.80
N ASP A 451 13.28 4.14 21.96
CA ASP A 451 13.98 5.25 21.31
C ASP A 451 13.05 6.06 20.38
N ARG A 452 12.00 5.43 19.87
CA ARG A 452 10.94 6.00 19.00
C ARG A 452 9.70 6.48 19.77
N LYS A 453 9.77 6.55 21.11
CA LYS A 453 8.67 6.94 22.01
C LYS A 453 7.49 5.95 21.99
N GLY A 454 7.72 4.70 21.58
CA GLY A 454 6.74 3.63 21.73
C GLY A 454 6.56 3.23 23.18
N ARG A 455 5.30 3.12 23.61
CA ARG A 455 4.91 2.59 24.90
C ARG A 455 4.45 1.14 24.69
N MET A 456 5.03 0.21 25.43
CA MET A 456 4.59 -1.18 25.41
C MET A 456 3.24 -1.30 26.13
N ASP A 457 2.26 -1.86 25.47
CA ASP A 457 0.91 -2.10 25.97
C ASP A 457 0.70 -3.59 26.32
N GLY A 458 1.39 -4.49 25.60
CA GLY A 458 1.27 -5.92 25.85
C GLY A 458 2.44 -6.73 25.27
N MET A 459 2.54 -7.96 25.79
CA MET A 459 3.48 -8.97 25.29
C MET A 459 2.86 -10.35 25.44
N THR A 460 2.86 -11.14 24.37
CA THR A 460 2.37 -12.51 24.35
C THR A 460 3.47 -13.44 23.84
N ASN A 461 3.82 -14.45 24.63
CA ASN A 461 4.74 -15.50 24.20
C ASN A 461 3.92 -16.76 23.85
N HIS A 462 3.98 -17.19 22.60
CA HIS A 462 3.23 -18.33 22.09
C HIS A 462 3.89 -19.69 22.38
N GLY A 463 5.06 -19.71 23.04
CA GLY A 463 5.78 -20.96 23.34
C GLY A 463 6.48 -21.61 22.15
N SER A 464 6.37 -21.00 20.96
CA SER A 464 6.98 -21.45 19.72
C SER A 464 8.38 -20.87 19.46
N GLY A 465 8.94 -20.12 20.44
CA GLY A 465 10.18 -19.35 20.27
C GLY A 465 9.96 -17.96 19.63
N TRP A 466 8.69 -17.57 19.42
CA TRP A 466 8.27 -16.26 18.92
C TRP A 466 7.51 -15.49 19.99
N VAL A 467 7.70 -14.17 20.01
CA VAL A 467 7.02 -13.25 20.92
C VAL A 467 6.30 -12.19 20.12
N ARG A 468 5.05 -11.94 20.47
CA ARG A 468 4.25 -10.81 19.98
C ARG A 468 4.36 -9.66 20.97
N LEU A 469 4.79 -8.50 20.47
CA LEU A 469 4.91 -7.26 21.22
C LEU A 469 3.90 -6.25 20.69
N GLN A 470 3.20 -5.57 21.60
CA GLN A 470 2.22 -4.53 21.24
C GLN A 470 2.66 -3.19 21.81
N PHE A 471 2.63 -2.16 20.97
CA PHE A 471 3.04 -0.80 21.32
C PHE A 471 2.05 0.24 20.82
N THR A 472 1.84 1.29 21.61
CA THR A 472 1.30 2.55 21.13
C THR A 472 2.47 3.51 20.84
N VAL A 473 2.59 4.00 19.61
CA VAL A 473 3.74 4.80 19.17
C VAL A 473 3.29 5.97 18.29
N PRO A 474 3.95 7.15 18.37
CA PRO A 474 3.71 8.23 17.39
C PRO A 474 4.05 7.78 15.98
N SER A 475 3.18 8.07 14.98
CA SER A 475 3.41 7.63 13.58
C SER A 475 4.78 8.05 13.03
N ARG A 476 5.30 9.24 13.43
CA ARG A 476 6.67 9.65 13.06
C ARG A 476 7.77 8.75 13.62
N GLY A 477 7.51 8.01 14.70
CA GLY A 477 8.42 7.00 15.23
C GLY A 477 8.52 5.76 14.36
N LEU A 478 7.52 5.51 13.51
CA LEU A 478 7.51 4.39 12.57
C LEU A 478 8.20 4.71 11.23
N ILE A 479 8.51 5.97 10.95
CA ILE A 479 9.29 6.35 9.76
C ILE A 479 10.64 5.61 9.80
N GLY A 480 10.94 4.83 8.75
CA GLY A 480 12.12 3.99 8.65
C GLY A 480 12.21 2.85 9.68
N PHE A 481 11.13 2.58 10.44
CA PHE A 481 11.11 1.52 11.45
C PHE A 481 11.24 0.13 10.83
N ARG A 482 10.57 -0.12 9.70
CA ARG A 482 10.61 -1.40 9.01
C ARG A 482 12.04 -1.80 8.63
N THR A 483 12.79 -0.89 8.04
CA THR A 483 14.21 -1.10 7.67
C THR A 483 15.07 -1.35 8.91
N ALA A 484 14.85 -0.59 9.98
CA ALA A 484 15.55 -0.77 11.25
C ALA A 484 15.22 -2.10 11.92
N LEU A 485 13.94 -2.51 11.92
CA LEU A 485 13.48 -3.79 12.46
C LEU A 485 14.12 -4.97 11.73
N LEU A 486 14.05 -4.99 10.40
CA LEU A 486 14.65 -6.06 9.58
C LEU A 486 16.16 -6.16 9.81
N SER A 487 16.86 -5.03 9.90
CA SER A 487 18.30 -5.00 10.20
C SER A 487 18.59 -5.53 11.60
N ALA A 488 17.81 -5.14 12.60
CA ALA A 488 17.99 -5.54 13.99
C ALA A 488 17.65 -7.02 14.26
N THR A 489 16.74 -7.60 13.45
CA THR A 489 16.24 -8.97 13.60
C THR A 489 16.74 -9.91 12.50
N ARG A 490 17.75 -9.51 11.73
CA ARG A 490 18.31 -10.28 10.60
C ARG A 490 17.25 -10.71 9.57
N GLY A 491 16.26 -9.84 9.33
CA GLY A 491 15.20 -10.07 8.36
C GLY A 491 13.99 -10.85 8.87
N THR A 492 13.96 -11.27 10.15
CA THR A 492 12.88 -12.11 10.69
C THR A 492 11.72 -11.32 11.30
N GLY A 493 11.95 -10.07 11.75
CA GLY A 493 10.92 -9.27 12.42
C GLY A 493 9.81 -8.84 11.47
N ILE A 494 8.57 -8.99 11.90
CA ILE A 494 7.37 -8.59 11.17
C ILE A 494 6.62 -7.56 11.99
N SER A 495 6.16 -6.48 11.37
CA SER A 495 5.38 -5.45 12.05
C SER A 495 4.16 -5.02 11.24
N SER A 496 3.09 -4.67 11.94
CA SER A 496 1.94 -3.98 11.38
C SER A 496 1.45 -2.90 12.32
N SER A 497 0.82 -1.87 11.76
CA SER A 497 0.31 -0.74 12.53
C SER A 497 -1.12 -0.41 12.11
N ILE A 498 -1.91 0.00 13.09
CA ILE A 498 -3.28 0.48 12.91
C ILE A 498 -3.38 1.84 13.59
N SER A 499 -4.10 2.79 12.97
CA SER A 499 -4.32 4.11 13.57
C SER A 499 -4.95 4.02 14.96
N ALA A 500 -4.39 4.76 15.90
CA ALA A 500 -4.88 4.89 17.28
C ALA A 500 -5.34 6.33 17.58
N GLY A 501 -5.70 7.10 16.55
CA GLY A 501 -6.14 8.49 16.68
C GLY A 501 -5.01 9.49 16.88
N TYR A 502 -5.22 10.52 17.69
CA TYR A 502 -4.28 11.61 17.91
C TYR A 502 -3.98 11.78 19.40
N ALA A 503 -2.72 12.08 19.72
CA ALA A 503 -2.28 12.41 21.08
C ALA A 503 -1.37 13.63 21.08
N PRO A 504 -1.21 14.33 22.23
CA PRO A 504 -0.28 15.43 22.34
C PRO A 504 1.15 15.06 21.93
N TRP A 505 1.85 15.98 21.32
CA TRP A 505 3.21 15.82 20.82
C TRP A 505 4.16 15.22 21.89
N ALA A 506 4.74 14.04 21.61
CA ALA A 506 5.55 13.25 22.57
C ALA A 506 7.01 13.74 22.72
N GLY A 507 7.38 14.88 22.13
CA GLY A 507 8.75 15.42 22.19
C GLY A 507 9.64 14.95 21.03
N ALA A 508 10.93 15.28 21.04
CA ALA A 508 11.84 14.96 19.95
C ALA A 508 12.14 13.45 19.85
N ILE A 509 12.21 12.95 18.60
CA ILE A 509 12.67 11.61 18.26
C ILE A 509 13.90 11.75 17.37
N THR A 510 15.02 11.13 17.75
CA THR A 510 16.24 11.10 16.95
C THR A 510 16.37 9.72 16.34
N ILE A 511 16.07 9.60 15.05
CA ILE A 511 16.07 8.31 14.35
C ILE A 511 17.47 8.00 13.82
N ARG A 512 18.16 9.00 13.26
CA ARG A 512 19.46 8.84 12.63
C ARG A 512 20.59 9.27 13.57
N GLN A 513 21.51 8.35 13.82
CA GLN A 513 22.66 8.58 14.70
C GLN A 513 23.90 9.10 13.95
N ASN A 514 24.02 8.80 12.66
CA ASN A 514 25.19 9.10 11.85
C ASN A 514 24.97 10.31 10.93
N GLY A 515 25.99 11.19 10.79
CA GLY A 515 25.94 12.34 9.91
C GLY A 515 26.07 12.00 8.42
N SER A 516 25.76 12.96 7.55
CA SER A 516 25.98 12.86 6.11
C SER A 516 27.41 13.23 5.74
N MET A 517 27.96 12.56 4.72
CA MET A 517 29.13 13.06 3.97
C MET A 517 28.60 13.85 2.77
N VAL A 518 28.88 15.14 2.73
CA VAL A 518 28.32 16.07 1.73
C VAL A 518 29.44 16.55 0.81
N SER A 519 29.22 16.50 -0.50
CA SER A 519 30.18 17.03 -1.47
C SER A 519 30.26 18.55 -1.40
N ASP A 520 31.48 19.09 -1.29
CA ASP A 520 31.75 20.53 -1.19
C ASP A 520 31.82 21.24 -2.56
N ARG A 521 31.75 20.49 -3.67
CA ARG A 521 31.86 21.02 -5.03
C ARG A 521 31.31 20.11 -6.11
N LYS A 522 31.12 20.68 -7.31
CA LYS A 522 30.82 19.95 -8.54
C LYS A 522 32.08 19.29 -9.11
N GLY A 523 31.94 18.08 -9.64
CA GLY A 523 33.02 17.37 -10.34
C GLY A 523 32.69 15.90 -10.56
N ILE A 524 33.74 15.08 -10.67
CA ILE A 524 33.66 13.62 -10.83
C ILE A 524 34.29 12.97 -9.61
N ALA A 525 33.60 12.02 -8.97
CA ALA A 525 34.12 11.26 -7.85
C ALA A 525 35.35 10.45 -8.27
N THR A 526 36.48 10.67 -7.61
CA THR A 526 37.75 9.98 -7.95
C THR A 526 38.02 8.81 -7.01
N PRO A 527 38.55 7.68 -7.52
CA PRO A 527 38.97 6.56 -6.66
C PRO A 527 39.96 7.00 -5.59
N TYR A 528 40.84 7.94 -5.91
CA TYR A 528 41.85 8.48 -5.00
C TYR A 528 41.23 9.20 -3.80
N ALA A 529 40.26 10.07 -4.03
CA ALA A 529 39.57 10.75 -2.96
C ALA A 529 38.74 9.78 -2.10
N MET A 530 38.03 8.85 -2.74
CA MET A 530 37.24 7.84 -2.05
C MET A 530 38.09 6.95 -1.15
N GLN A 531 39.25 6.49 -1.62
CA GLN A 531 40.22 5.70 -0.83
C GLN A 531 40.65 6.42 0.45
N ARG A 532 40.90 7.73 0.39
CA ARG A 532 41.28 8.53 1.56
C ARG A 532 40.16 8.77 2.54
N LEU A 533 38.92 8.74 2.08
CA LEU A 533 37.74 9.07 2.86
C LEU A 533 37.01 7.82 3.40
N GLN A 534 37.27 6.62 2.84
CA GLN A 534 36.55 5.39 3.23
C GLN A 534 36.71 5.00 4.71
N ALA A 535 37.76 5.43 5.38
CA ALA A 535 37.92 5.24 6.83
C ALA A 535 36.96 6.09 7.67
N ARG A 536 36.30 7.10 7.05
CA ARG A 536 35.35 8.01 7.73
C ARG A 536 33.90 7.63 7.55
N GLY A 537 33.59 6.80 6.56
CA GLY A 537 32.22 6.40 6.28
C GLY A 537 32.07 5.59 5.00
N ASN A 538 30.83 5.21 4.71
CA ASN A 538 30.47 4.45 3.53
C ASN A 538 29.88 5.37 2.45
N PHE A 539 30.21 5.11 1.19
CA PHE A 539 29.74 5.92 0.06
C PHE A 539 28.43 5.41 -0.53
N PHE A 540 27.66 6.33 -1.14
CA PHE A 540 26.48 6.07 -1.95
C PHE A 540 26.75 6.21 -3.45
N VAL A 541 27.86 6.82 -3.82
CA VAL A 541 28.26 7.10 -5.20
C VAL A 541 29.36 6.15 -5.65
N GLU A 542 29.32 5.77 -6.93
CA GLU A 542 30.38 4.95 -7.56
C GLU A 542 31.57 5.82 -7.98
N PRO A 543 32.77 5.25 -8.09
CA PRO A 543 33.89 5.93 -8.72
C PRO A 543 33.52 6.40 -10.13
N GLN A 544 33.98 7.58 -10.53
CA GLN A 544 33.69 8.22 -11.81
C GLN A 544 32.27 8.78 -11.99
N SER A 545 31.41 8.70 -10.98
CA SER A 545 30.09 9.33 -11.02
C SER A 545 30.20 10.86 -10.95
N PRO A 546 29.36 11.59 -11.68
CA PRO A 546 29.22 13.04 -11.51
C PRO A 546 28.62 13.36 -10.14
N VAL A 547 29.18 14.36 -9.48
CA VAL A 547 28.71 14.88 -8.19
C VAL A 547 28.64 16.40 -8.22
N TYR A 548 27.86 16.98 -7.31
CA TYR A 548 27.71 18.42 -7.20
C TYR A 548 27.74 18.89 -5.73
N GLU A 549 27.92 20.18 -5.52
CA GLU A 549 27.89 20.80 -4.18
C GLU A 549 26.54 20.58 -3.51
N GLY A 550 26.53 20.12 -2.27
CA GLY A 550 25.32 19.81 -1.51
C GLY A 550 24.76 18.40 -1.74
N GLN A 551 25.32 17.61 -2.65
CA GLN A 551 24.96 16.20 -2.81
C GLN A 551 25.50 15.38 -1.63
N VAL A 552 24.67 14.52 -1.03
CA VAL A 552 25.10 13.56 -0.02
C VAL A 552 25.74 12.37 -0.74
N VAL A 553 27.02 12.19 -0.54
CA VAL A 553 27.83 11.16 -1.22
C VAL A 553 28.11 9.94 -0.36
N GLY A 554 27.68 9.98 0.91
CA GLY A 554 27.86 8.86 1.83
C GLY A 554 27.36 9.16 3.24
N VAL A 555 27.48 8.17 4.12
CA VAL A 555 27.17 8.24 5.56
C VAL A 555 28.48 8.29 6.35
N ASN A 556 28.58 9.24 7.29
CA ASN A 556 29.72 9.37 8.20
C ASN A 556 29.62 8.32 9.33
N ASN A 557 30.74 7.83 9.82
CA ASN A 557 30.80 6.96 11.00
C ASN A 557 30.54 7.72 12.32
N LYS A 558 30.45 9.06 12.28
CA LYS A 558 30.19 9.94 13.42
C LYS A 558 28.84 10.67 13.27
N PRO A 559 28.25 11.16 14.35
CA PRO A 559 26.98 11.91 14.31
C PRO A 559 27.07 13.23 13.55
N ASP A 560 28.25 13.82 13.46
CA ASP A 560 28.45 15.10 12.80
C ASP A 560 28.46 14.97 11.28
N GLU A 561 27.89 15.98 10.63
CA GLU A 561 27.96 16.13 9.17
C GLU A 561 29.41 16.44 8.73
N LEU A 562 29.82 15.86 7.61
CA LEU A 562 31.17 15.98 7.10
C LEU A 562 31.17 16.47 5.64
N ASP A 563 31.64 17.69 5.43
CA ASP A 563 31.94 18.20 4.08
C ASP A 563 33.18 17.52 3.52
N VAL A 564 33.10 16.99 2.31
CA VAL A 564 34.16 16.22 1.67
C VAL A 564 34.44 16.68 0.25
N ASN A 565 35.70 16.73 -0.11
CA ASN A 565 36.14 16.85 -1.49
C ASN A 565 36.36 15.46 -2.09
N ILE A 566 35.28 14.91 -2.68
CA ILE A 566 35.30 13.59 -3.32
C ILE A 566 35.89 13.63 -4.75
N THR A 567 36.13 14.85 -5.27
CA THR A 567 36.64 15.05 -6.66
C THR A 567 38.14 15.25 -6.73
N LEU A 568 38.87 15.11 -5.59
CA LEU A 568 40.30 15.33 -5.51
C LEU A 568 41.06 14.34 -6.38
N ALA A 569 41.73 14.85 -7.42
CA ALA A 569 42.57 14.03 -8.28
C ALA A 569 43.97 13.81 -7.65
N LYS A 570 44.58 12.67 -7.94
CA LYS A 570 45.95 12.38 -7.56
C LYS A 570 46.90 13.28 -8.37
N HIS A 571 47.66 14.14 -7.68
CA HIS A 571 48.75 14.88 -8.36
C HIS A 571 49.88 13.94 -8.70
N MET A 572 50.13 13.73 -9.99
CA MET A 572 51.29 12.98 -10.47
C MET A 572 52.52 13.86 -10.33
N THR A 573 53.49 13.44 -9.53
CA THR A 573 54.83 14.02 -9.49
C THR A 573 55.77 13.05 -10.16
N ASN A 574 56.79 13.59 -10.89
CA ASN A 574 57.79 12.82 -11.66
C ASN A 574 58.63 11.83 -10.83
N MET A 575 58.43 11.68 -9.54
CA MET A 575 59.22 10.85 -8.62
C MET A 575 58.48 9.60 -8.09
N ARG A 576 57.24 9.31 -8.49
CA ARG A 576 56.56 8.09 -8.04
C ARG A 576 56.27 7.18 -9.22
N SER A 577 56.80 5.96 -9.17
CA SER A 577 56.49 4.91 -10.15
C SER A 577 55.05 4.43 -9.93
N SER A 578 54.34 4.10 -11.02
CA SER A 578 52.98 3.59 -11.02
C SER A 578 52.82 2.21 -10.33
N THR A 579 53.90 1.55 -9.99
CA THR A 579 53.97 0.20 -9.42
C THR A 579 54.06 0.14 -7.89
N ALA A 580 54.15 1.28 -7.20
CA ALA A 580 54.32 1.33 -5.73
C ALA A 580 53.03 1.62 -4.96
N ASP A 581 51.86 1.64 -5.61
CA ASP A 581 50.59 1.80 -4.93
C ASP A 581 50.12 0.43 -4.41
N VAL A 582 50.00 0.32 -3.09
CA VAL A 582 49.24 -0.76 -2.46
C VAL A 582 47.84 -0.69 -3.03
N LEU A 583 47.40 -1.76 -3.69
CA LEU A 583 46.03 -1.93 -4.17
C LEU A 583 45.11 -2.07 -2.95
N GLU A 584 44.83 -0.97 -2.27
CA GLU A 584 43.73 -0.94 -1.33
C GLU A 584 42.42 -0.99 -2.13
N THR A 585 41.63 -2.05 -1.92
CA THR A 585 40.31 -2.21 -2.51
C THR A 585 39.36 -1.17 -1.93
N LEU A 586 38.64 -0.45 -2.80
CA LEU A 586 37.53 0.40 -2.37
C LEU A 586 36.40 -0.46 -1.84
N THR A 587 35.86 -0.07 -0.71
CA THR A 587 34.61 -0.65 -0.20
C THR A 587 33.49 -0.36 -1.23
N PRO A 588 32.71 -1.38 -1.65
CA PRO A 588 31.58 -1.17 -2.56
C PRO A 588 30.62 -0.12 -2.01
N PRO A 589 30.12 0.80 -2.85
CA PRO A 589 29.14 1.78 -2.42
C PRO A 589 27.83 1.13 -2.06
N ILE A 590 27.11 1.70 -1.09
CA ILE A 590 25.76 1.29 -0.71
C ILE A 590 24.81 1.85 -1.76
N LYS A 591 24.09 0.99 -2.47
CA LYS A 591 23.00 1.37 -3.39
C LYS A 591 21.70 1.40 -2.61
N MET A 592 21.15 2.58 -2.43
CA MET A 592 19.90 2.77 -1.73
C MET A 592 18.73 2.80 -2.73
N SER A 593 17.64 2.12 -2.40
CA SER A 593 16.35 2.28 -3.06
C SER A 593 15.76 3.67 -2.77
N LEU A 594 14.63 4.00 -3.39
CA LEU A 594 13.92 5.25 -3.11
C LEU A 594 13.47 5.31 -1.65
N GLU A 595 12.89 4.23 -1.14
CA GLU A 595 12.43 4.13 0.25
C GLU A 595 13.60 4.28 1.23
N GLU A 596 14.69 3.55 1.04
CA GLU A 596 15.88 3.67 1.89
C GLU A 596 16.49 5.09 1.84
N SER A 597 16.41 5.77 0.70
CA SER A 597 16.88 7.15 0.55
C SER A 597 15.99 8.14 1.29
N LEU A 598 14.66 7.94 1.29
CA LEU A 598 13.70 8.74 2.03
C LEU A 598 13.85 8.54 3.55
N ASP A 599 14.04 7.29 3.99
CA ASP A 599 14.33 6.96 5.40
C ASP A 599 15.64 7.56 5.89
N PHE A 600 16.64 7.59 5.00
CA PHE A 600 17.95 8.15 5.31
C PHE A 600 17.95 9.67 5.42
N ALA A 601 17.13 10.38 4.64
CA ALA A 601 17.13 11.83 4.56
C ALA A 601 16.81 12.51 5.90
N ASN A 602 17.55 13.57 6.26
CA ASN A 602 17.28 14.43 7.40
C ASN A 602 16.32 15.59 7.05
N GLU A 603 15.94 16.40 8.06
CA GLU A 603 15.05 17.54 7.90
C GLU A 603 15.55 18.61 6.89
N ASP A 604 16.88 18.70 6.71
CA ASP A 604 17.54 19.61 5.79
C ASP A 604 17.96 18.94 4.47
N GLU A 605 17.50 17.70 4.26
CA GLU A 605 17.81 16.88 3.10
C GLU A 605 16.53 16.51 2.32
N CYS A 606 16.68 16.23 1.05
CA CYS A 606 15.65 15.67 0.19
C CYS A 606 16.25 14.65 -0.78
N VAL A 607 15.39 13.88 -1.40
CA VAL A 607 15.77 12.89 -2.41
C VAL A 607 15.51 13.48 -3.79
N GLU A 608 16.53 13.57 -4.61
CA GLU A 608 16.44 13.84 -6.03
C GLU A 608 16.11 12.54 -6.75
N VAL A 609 14.98 12.51 -7.43
CA VAL A 609 14.43 11.36 -8.14
C VAL A 609 14.45 11.66 -9.63
N THR A 610 15.22 10.88 -10.40
CA THR A 610 15.30 10.97 -11.85
C THR A 610 15.02 9.60 -12.47
N PRO A 611 14.69 9.50 -13.76
CA PRO A 611 14.44 8.19 -14.40
C PRO A 611 15.57 7.17 -14.21
N GLU A 612 16.82 7.62 -14.15
CA GLU A 612 18.01 6.74 -14.08
C GLU A 612 18.66 6.69 -12.71
N SER A 613 18.47 7.73 -11.85
CA SER A 613 19.21 7.87 -10.60
C SER A 613 18.32 8.34 -9.43
N ILE A 614 18.71 7.91 -8.24
CA ILE A 614 18.17 8.38 -6.96
C ILE A 614 19.35 8.91 -6.16
N ARG A 615 19.26 10.18 -5.71
CA ARG A 615 20.35 10.85 -4.98
C ARG A 615 19.81 11.58 -3.77
N VAL A 616 20.43 11.43 -2.62
CA VAL A 616 20.14 12.27 -1.45
C VAL A 616 20.95 13.55 -1.58
N ARG A 617 20.31 14.69 -1.29
CA ARG A 617 20.98 16.00 -1.34
C ARG A 617 20.44 16.97 -0.29
N LYS A 618 21.17 18.04 -0.04
CA LYS A 618 20.66 19.14 0.77
C LYS A 618 19.54 19.87 0.03
N ILE A 619 18.52 20.35 0.78
CA ILE A 619 17.45 21.20 0.22
C ILE A 619 18.04 22.48 -0.37
N ILE A 620 19.04 23.04 0.29
CA ILE A 620 19.81 24.20 -0.17
C ILE A 620 21.21 23.70 -0.55
N LEU A 621 21.54 23.74 -1.84
CA LEU A 621 22.78 23.19 -2.36
C LEU A 621 24.02 24.01 -2.00
N GLY A 622 23.91 25.36 -2.06
CA GLY A 622 25.01 26.24 -1.73
C GLY A 622 25.36 26.19 -0.24
N ARG A 623 26.59 25.80 0.08
CA ARG A 623 27.08 25.65 1.46
C ARG A 623 26.88 26.89 2.33
N GLU A 624 27.23 28.07 1.83
CA GLU A 624 27.06 29.31 2.58
C GLU A 624 25.59 29.64 2.86
N ASP A 625 24.71 29.43 1.90
CA ASP A 625 23.28 29.69 2.03
C ASP A 625 22.61 28.66 2.94
N TRP A 626 23.05 27.41 2.91
CA TRP A 626 22.63 26.38 3.83
C TRP A 626 23.00 26.71 5.29
N TYR A 627 24.24 27.19 5.56
CA TYR A 627 24.61 27.61 6.92
C TYR A 627 23.77 28.81 7.42
N LYS A 628 23.46 29.79 6.55
CA LYS A 628 22.58 30.91 6.87
C LYS A 628 21.16 30.42 7.20
N TRP A 629 20.63 29.54 6.39
CA TRP A 629 19.30 28.96 6.57
C TRP A 629 19.23 28.17 7.90
N ARG A 630 20.19 27.28 8.15
CA ARG A 630 20.26 26.47 9.38
C ARG A 630 20.35 27.36 10.64
N ALA A 631 21.11 28.45 10.60
CA ALA A 631 21.18 29.40 11.68
C ALA A 631 19.84 30.11 11.93
N LYS A 632 19.08 30.41 10.86
CA LYS A 632 17.74 31.00 10.94
C LYS A 632 16.74 30.02 11.57
N GLN A 633 16.75 28.77 11.14
CA GLN A 633 15.88 27.70 11.67
C GLN A 633 16.13 27.47 13.18
N ARG A 634 17.39 27.36 13.59
CA ARG A 634 17.74 27.23 15.02
C ARG A 634 17.20 28.37 15.87
N ARG A 635 17.22 29.62 15.37
CA ARG A 635 16.66 30.78 16.07
C ARG A 635 15.13 30.71 16.15
N GLN A 636 14.46 30.27 15.10
CA GLN A 636 13.01 30.12 15.07
C GLN A 636 12.53 29.00 16.03
N ASN A 637 13.19 27.85 16.03
CA ASN A 637 12.87 26.74 16.94
C ASN A 637 13.10 27.12 18.41
N ALA A 638 14.18 27.83 18.71
CA ALA A 638 14.44 28.34 20.07
C ALA A 638 13.38 29.37 20.53
N ALA A 639 12.88 30.20 19.62
CA ALA A 639 11.81 31.15 19.91
C ALA A 639 10.42 30.47 20.11
N GLN A 640 10.19 29.33 19.51
CA GLN A 640 8.97 28.52 19.70
C GLN A 640 8.99 27.67 20.97
N GLN A 641 10.16 27.20 21.39
CA GLN A 641 10.34 26.45 22.63
C GLN A 641 10.40 27.32 23.89
N GLY A 642 10.64 28.62 23.74
CA GLY A 642 10.66 29.61 24.82
C GLY A 642 9.31 30.31 25.09
N LYS A 643 8.27 29.90 24.41
CA LYS A 643 6.88 30.31 24.65
C LYS A 643 6.07 29.09 25.12
#